data_fe1de3c04ddcad0559f622eaf94df838
#
_entry.id   fe1de3c04ddcad0559f622eaf94df838
#
_cell.length_a   1.000
_cell.length_b   1.000
_cell.length_c   1.000
_cell.angle_alpha   90.00
_cell.angle_beta   90.00
_cell.angle_gamma   90.00
#
_symmetry.space_group_name_H-M   'P 1'
#
loop_
_entity.id
_entity.type
_entity.pdbx_description
1 polymer ?
#
loop_
_entity_poly.entity_id
_entity_poly.type
_entity_poly.pdbx_seq_one_letter_code
_entity_poly.pdbx_strand_id
1 'polypeptide(L)'
;MPSRQPSASPPGSQSWLPALPPGFQTPVVEFAREPFARLTYAYPSRRPATVDLGVLPAPMRQEVAYWLHTLAVAGERVNSWALAEWVRVAAAVAAGQDLCSFTGLSVEEWMAAARRRYHDRHRRLPPESYLHNHRATIARLHDALMLACQAGEPWWRSQVWDPRHDRRIPVRRHEPLEGQRLNFARVSPAWLREAIQWYFASGLTTGLLSWSSLPGYLSYLGRHFAGFLATEGLDTPVLAADTGTGLRPVAMRLLAYLRQQTTRAGRPLAPSTVGLVQTTVAGFYAFMADRRADAARELAEPRWAGLSDAHARWWRPGEIAGSGSYRGQPEGNYIDPAAMSRILAHADILGLSRDQAKTVVVNGTPRQVHGLGDEQAMRAFLLAIATGRRINEILMMDFAPLSAVPGLAASNAEAGGGPVARLRYQQTKIAGAPQAILAGADVAAIVKEQQEFARALVRARDPAAPDPPYLFLAWQANTAGQRHYRANTLNGLLTQLAAALQVTDAAGAPVDFQRTHRMRHTKATDLLNSGVPIHVVQRYMGHVSPEMTMHYAKTLAETHEAEFLRFAKIGRDARPLEMDPADVYELVQLHQHTDRILPNGVCLLPPPKRCDRGNACLTCDHFATDARHLGELRAQLAGTEELTQARQAQHRQRTGTEMGPGHVWLAERTRELASLRAIAAALEAGQCPGAVRGAGVAARPGQPVPVTISKKPEGHGDAG
;
A
#
# COMPACT_ATOMS: atom_id res chain seq x y z
N MET A 1 -15.46 -37.48 -25.11
CA MET A 1 -16.59 -36.75 -24.51
C MET A 1 -16.69 -37.20 -23.06
N PRO A 2 -16.28 -36.41 -22.07
CA PRO A 2 -16.50 -36.75 -20.67
C PRO A 2 -17.90 -36.31 -20.27
N SER A 3 -18.61 -37.23 -19.61
CA SER A 3 -19.96 -37.11 -19.09
C SER A 3 -20.11 -35.91 -18.18
N ARG A 4 -21.03 -34.98 -18.53
CA ARG A 4 -21.52 -33.92 -17.68
C ARG A 4 -22.15 -34.55 -16.43
N GLN A 5 -21.51 -34.36 -15.27
CA GLN A 5 -22.27 -34.45 -14.02
C GLN A 5 -23.22 -33.24 -13.97
N PRO A 6 -24.50 -33.47 -13.70
CA PRO A 6 -25.45 -32.37 -13.58
C PRO A 6 -25.08 -31.54 -12.34
N SER A 7 -24.91 -30.24 -12.50
CA SER A 7 -24.96 -29.30 -11.39
C SER A 7 -26.26 -29.55 -10.63
N ALA A 8 -26.20 -29.77 -9.34
CA ALA A 8 -27.37 -29.99 -8.50
C ALA A 8 -28.40 -28.91 -8.79
N SER A 9 -29.50 -29.30 -9.40
CA SER A 9 -30.68 -28.44 -9.58
C SER A 9 -31.19 -28.10 -8.18
N PRO A 10 -31.50 -26.82 -7.86
CA PRO A 10 -32.09 -26.47 -6.60
C PRO A 10 -33.41 -27.26 -6.43
N PRO A 11 -33.73 -27.73 -5.20
CA PRO A 11 -34.93 -28.50 -4.94
C PRO A 11 -36.16 -27.71 -5.39
N GLY A 12 -37.07 -28.35 -6.09
CA GLY A 12 -38.23 -27.79 -6.78
C GLY A 12 -39.35 -27.24 -5.90
N SER A 13 -39.04 -26.59 -4.77
CA SER A 13 -40.01 -25.86 -3.94
C SER A 13 -39.40 -24.58 -3.41
N GLN A 14 -40.14 -23.50 -3.48
CA GLN A 14 -39.85 -22.10 -3.22
C GLN A 14 -39.37 -21.73 -1.79
N SER A 15 -39.00 -22.68 -0.97
CA SER A 15 -38.72 -22.48 0.47
C SER A 15 -37.34 -21.85 0.78
N TRP A 16 -36.47 -21.67 -0.20
CA TRP A 16 -35.12 -21.14 0.03
C TRP A 16 -34.99 -19.61 -0.06
N LEU A 17 -35.97 -18.91 -0.68
CA LEU A 17 -35.98 -17.45 -0.70
C LEU A 17 -36.59 -16.91 0.60
N PRO A 18 -35.97 -15.92 1.26
CA PRO A 18 -36.55 -15.24 2.41
C PRO A 18 -37.87 -14.55 2.07
N ALA A 19 -38.75 -14.41 3.05
CA ALA A 19 -39.97 -13.64 2.89
C ALA A 19 -39.66 -12.19 2.53
N LEU A 20 -40.33 -11.68 1.49
CA LEU A 20 -40.12 -10.31 1.01
C LEU A 20 -41.06 -9.34 1.70
N PRO A 21 -40.65 -8.09 1.94
CA PRO A 21 -41.56 -7.02 2.35
C PRO A 21 -42.69 -6.82 1.34
N PRO A 22 -43.90 -6.47 1.80
CA PRO A 22 -45.09 -6.35 0.92
C PRO A 22 -44.86 -5.47 -0.31
N GLY A 23 -44.09 -4.38 -0.18
CA GLY A 23 -43.81 -3.46 -1.28
C GLY A 23 -43.00 -4.08 -2.44
N PHE A 24 -42.31 -5.22 -2.23
CA PHE A 24 -41.59 -5.94 -3.28
C PHE A 24 -42.38 -7.11 -3.88
N GLN A 25 -43.57 -7.42 -3.37
CA GLN A 25 -44.39 -8.54 -3.85
C GLN A 25 -45.35 -8.16 -5.00
N THR A 26 -45.04 -7.09 -5.72
CA THR A 26 -45.85 -6.60 -6.87
C THR A 26 -45.47 -7.28 -8.17
N PRO A 27 -46.43 -7.59 -9.06
CA PRO A 27 -46.12 -8.08 -10.39
C PRO A 27 -45.61 -6.97 -11.32
N VAL A 28 -45.77 -5.70 -10.98
CA VAL A 28 -45.33 -4.57 -11.76
C VAL A 28 -44.37 -3.71 -10.93
N VAL A 29 -43.15 -3.52 -11.43
CA VAL A 29 -42.14 -2.66 -10.82
C VAL A 29 -42.29 -1.26 -11.41
N GLU A 30 -42.68 -0.29 -10.56
CA GLU A 30 -42.82 1.13 -10.94
C GLU A 30 -41.62 1.90 -10.37
N PHE A 31 -40.65 2.25 -11.22
CA PHE A 31 -39.43 2.96 -10.81
C PHE A 31 -39.66 4.43 -10.41
N ALA A 32 -40.88 4.94 -10.59
CA ALA A 32 -41.29 6.27 -10.09
C ALA A 32 -41.79 6.24 -8.66
N ARG A 33 -42.06 5.06 -8.08
CA ARG A 33 -42.65 4.88 -6.76
C ARG A 33 -41.74 4.11 -5.79
N GLU A 34 -41.83 4.41 -4.51
CA GLU A 34 -41.23 3.58 -3.47
C GLU A 34 -41.86 2.17 -3.43
N PRO A 35 -41.08 1.11 -3.18
CA PRO A 35 -39.66 1.11 -2.78
C PRO A 35 -38.65 1.14 -3.93
N PHE A 36 -39.07 1.23 -5.20
CA PHE A 36 -38.23 1.08 -6.38
C PHE A 36 -37.60 2.39 -6.87
N ALA A 37 -38.11 3.55 -6.40
CA ALA A 37 -37.63 4.87 -6.84
C ALA A 37 -36.11 5.07 -6.65
N ARG A 38 -35.56 4.49 -5.56
CA ARG A 38 -34.13 4.56 -5.25
C ARG A 38 -33.24 3.63 -6.09
N LEU A 39 -33.84 2.68 -6.83
CA LEU A 39 -33.11 1.66 -7.58
C LEU A 39 -32.65 2.12 -8.97
N THR A 40 -33.11 3.29 -9.44
CA THR A 40 -32.74 3.77 -10.79
C THR A 40 -31.89 5.04 -10.75
N TYR A 41 -31.18 5.28 -11.85
CA TYR A 41 -30.50 6.56 -12.06
C TYR A 41 -31.53 7.61 -12.47
N ALA A 42 -31.46 8.78 -11.89
CA ALA A 42 -32.29 9.94 -12.25
C ALA A 42 -31.87 10.52 -13.61
N TYR A 43 -32.11 9.78 -14.71
CA TYR A 43 -31.94 10.30 -16.08
C TYR A 43 -33.32 10.32 -16.79
N PRO A 44 -33.74 11.49 -17.31
CA PRO A 44 -35.17 11.74 -17.48
C PRO A 44 -35.84 11.21 -18.73
N SER A 45 -35.24 10.62 -19.75
CA SER A 45 -36.02 10.62 -20.99
C SER A 45 -36.10 9.36 -21.86
N ARG A 46 -35.44 8.25 -21.53
CA ARG A 46 -35.45 7.05 -22.41
C ARG A 46 -35.50 5.69 -21.69
N ARG A 47 -35.87 5.62 -20.42
CA ARG A 47 -35.88 4.36 -19.67
C ARG A 47 -37.32 3.96 -19.36
N PRO A 48 -37.65 2.64 -19.39
CA PRO A 48 -38.98 2.21 -18.99
C PRO A 48 -39.22 2.61 -17.54
N ALA A 49 -40.29 3.35 -17.31
CA ALA A 49 -40.74 3.73 -15.98
C ALA A 49 -41.30 2.53 -15.22
N THR A 50 -41.73 1.50 -15.96
CA THR A 50 -42.36 0.28 -15.43
C THR A 50 -41.76 -0.96 -16.07
N VAL A 51 -41.67 -2.05 -15.31
CA VAL A 51 -41.30 -3.38 -15.77
C VAL A 51 -42.34 -4.38 -15.24
N ASP A 52 -43.04 -5.03 -16.17
CA ASP A 52 -44.04 -6.04 -15.84
C ASP A 52 -43.34 -7.39 -15.63
N LEU A 53 -43.31 -7.85 -14.38
CA LEU A 53 -42.80 -9.16 -13.99
C LEU A 53 -43.88 -10.24 -14.13
N GLY A 54 -45.15 -9.88 -14.36
CA GLY A 54 -46.26 -10.80 -14.50
C GLY A 54 -46.11 -11.78 -15.67
N VAL A 55 -45.29 -11.41 -16.67
CA VAL A 55 -44.95 -12.26 -17.81
C VAL A 55 -44.04 -13.44 -17.46
N LEU A 56 -43.42 -13.43 -16.27
CA LEU A 56 -42.56 -14.49 -15.81
C LEU A 56 -43.35 -15.56 -15.04
N PRO A 57 -42.89 -16.82 -15.03
CA PRO A 57 -43.34 -17.81 -14.06
C PRO A 57 -43.25 -17.30 -12.62
N ALA A 58 -44.18 -17.70 -11.77
CA ALA A 58 -44.27 -17.22 -10.39
C ALA A 58 -42.94 -17.33 -9.59
N PRO A 59 -42.16 -18.44 -9.69
CA PRO A 59 -40.85 -18.53 -9.02
C PRO A 59 -39.84 -17.51 -9.54
N MET A 60 -39.72 -17.36 -10.85
CA MET A 60 -38.76 -16.39 -11.45
C MET A 60 -39.13 -14.95 -11.12
N ARG A 61 -40.42 -14.63 -10.99
CA ARG A 61 -40.90 -13.32 -10.51
C ARG A 61 -40.43 -13.04 -9.10
N GLN A 62 -40.56 -14.01 -8.21
CA GLN A 62 -40.07 -13.90 -6.82
C GLN A 62 -38.55 -13.74 -6.76
N GLU A 63 -37.81 -14.41 -7.61
CA GLU A 63 -36.36 -14.28 -7.72
C GLU A 63 -35.95 -12.85 -8.11
N VAL A 64 -36.59 -12.25 -9.11
CA VAL A 64 -36.35 -10.86 -9.50
C VAL A 64 -36.72 -9.90 -8.35
N ALA A 65 -37.87 -10.10 -7.70
CA ALA A 65 -38.32 -9.29 -6.58
C ALA A 65 -37.33 -9.36 -5.40
N TYR A 66 -36.85 -10.56 -5.08
CA TYR A 66 -35.80 -10.77 -4.08
C TYR A 66 -34.51 -10.00 -4.42
N TRP A 67 -34.05 -10.12 -5.66
CA TRP A 67 -32.86 -9.39 -6.13
C TRP A 67 -33.04 -7.87 -6.03
N LEU A 68 -34.19 -7.32 -6.43
CA LEU A 68 -34.48 -5.90 -6.31
C LEU A 68 -34.48 -5.44 -4.83
N HIS A 69 -35.02 -6.28 -3.94
CA HIS A 69 -34.95 -6.02 -2.50
C HIS A 69 -33.51 -6.00 -1.99
N THR A 70 -32.66 -6.96 -2.39
CA THR A 70 -31.24 -6.97 -2.00
C THR A 70 -30.50 -5.73 -2.48
N LEU A 71 -30.80 -5.25 -3.70
CA LEU A 71 -30.24 -4.00 -4.23
C LEU A 71 -30.69 -2.77 -3.43
N ALA A 72 -31.97 -2.73 -3.02
CA ALA A 72 -32.49 -1.64 -2.21
C ALA A 72 -31.80 -1.58 -0.84
N VAL A 73 -31.65 -2.73 -0.17
CA VAL A 73 -30.92 -2.84 1.11
C VAL A 73 -29.46 -2.43 0.98
N ALA A 74 -28.80 -2.79 -0.14
CA ALA A 74 -27.43 -2.44 -0.42
C ALA A 74 -27.23 -0.98 -0.90
N GLY A 75 -28.32 -0.22 -1.16
CA GLY A 75 -28.25 1.11 -1.76
C GLY A 75 -27.69 1.07 -3.20
N GLU A 76 -27.88 -0.06 -3.89
CA GLU A 76 -27.42 -0.26 -5.26
C GLU A 76 -28.49 0.07 -6.28
N ARG A 77 -28.07 0.28 -7.54
CA ARG A 77 -28.99 0.63 -8.64
C ARG A 77 -29.00 -0.43 -9.70
N VAL A 78 -30.12 -0.52 -10.41
CA VAL A 78 -30.32 -1.39 -11.56
C VAL A 78 -30.53 -0.56 -12.83
N ASN A 79 -30.06 -1.07 -13.95
CA ASN A 79 -30.44 -0.53 -15.25
C ASN A 79 -31.84 -1.05 -15.61
N SER A 80 -32.87 -0.19 -15.51
CA SER A 80 -34.26 -0.58 -15.77
C SER A 80 -34.50 -1.07 -17.20
N TRP A 81 -33.74 -0.53 -18.17
CA TRP A 81 -33.82 -1.02 -19.54
C TRP A 81 -33.24 -2.44 -19.70
N ALA A 82 -32.11 -2.72 -19.10
CA ALA A 82 -31.51 -4.04 -19.10
C ALA A 82 -32.40 -5.04 -18.35
N LEU A 83 -33.01 -4.64 -17.22
CA LEU A 83 -33.96 -5.47 -16.50
C LEU A 83 -35.19 -5.79 -17.36
N ALA A 84 -35.81 -4.79 -18.00
CA ALA A 84 -36.97 -5.01 -18.88
C ALA A 84 -36.66 -5.97 -20.03
N GLU A 85 -35.46 -5.88 -20.60
CA GLU A 85 -35.04 -6.81 -21.66
C GLU A 85 -34.78 -8.22 -21.10
N TRP A 86 -34.19 -8.34 -19.91
CA TRP A 86 -34.01 -9.64 -19.25
C TRP A 86 -35.32 -10.32 -18.90
N VAL A 87 -36.31 -9.58 -18.45
CA VAL A 87 -37.65 -10.12 -18.20
C VAL A 87 -38.24 -10.70 -19.49
N ARG A 88 -38.09 -10.00 -20.63
CA ARG A 88 -38.56 -10.51 -21.93
C ARG A 88 -37.78 -11.73 -22.43
N VAL A 89 -36.44 -11.74 -22.22
CA VAL A 89 -35.59 -12.89 -22.58
C VAL A 89 -36.00 -14.09 -21.75
N ALA A 90 -36.16 -13.90 -20.43
CA ALA A 90 -36.48 -14.97 -19.50
C ALA A 90 -37.89 -15.55 -19.76
N ALA A 91 -38.89 -14.69 -20.04
CA ALA A 91 -40.22 -15.14 -20.40
C ALA A 91 -40.23 -16.01 -21.66
N ALA A 92 -39.46 -15.61 -22.69
CA ALA A 92 -39.37 -16.39 -23.92
C ALA A 92 -38.62 -17.73 -23.73
N VAL A 93 -37.59 -17.76 -22.91
CA VAL A 93 -36.85 -19.00 -22.59
C VAL A 93 -37.71 -19.92 -21.74
N ALA A 94 -38.39 -19.39 -20.71
CA ALA A 94 -39.27 -20.16 -19.84
C ALA A 94 -40.42 -20.82 -20.60
N ALA A 95 -41.03 -20.12 -21.56
CA ALA A 95 -42.09 -20.65 -22.40
C ALA A 95 -41.63 -21.81 -23.31
N GLY A 96 -40.35 -21.85 -23.68
CA GLY A 96 -39.79 -22.90 -24.57
C GLY A 96 -39.11 -24.06 -23.88
N GLN A 97 -38.76 -23.96 -22.60
CA GLN A 97 -37.89 -24.91 -21.91
C GLN A 97 -38.42 -25.38 -20.52
N ASP A 98 -39.64 -25.00 -20.16
CA ASP A 98 -40.23 -25.25 -18.85
C ASP A 98 -39.32 -24.83 -17.67
N LEU A 99 -38.63 -23.69 -17.87
CA LEU A 99 -37.66 -23.15 -16.91
C LEU A 99 -38.37 -22.31 -15.85
N CYS A 100 -38.18 -22.65 -14.58
CA CYS A 100 -38.83 -21.98 -13.45
C CYS A 100 -37.87 -21.17 -12.57
N SER A 101 -36.57 -21.14 -12.88
CA SER A 101 -35.57 -20.35 -12.11
C SER A 101 -34.48 -19.78 -13.02
N PHE A 102 -33.97 -18.59 -12.66
CA PHE A 102 -32.79 -18.00 -13.31
C PHE A 102 -31.50 -18.80 -13.05
N THR A 103 -31.46 -19.61 -11.98
CA THR A 103 -30.31 -20.48 -11.69
C THR A 103 -30.28 -21.75 -12.53
N GLY A 104 -31.34 -22.06 -13.27
CA GLY A 104 -31.40 -23.22 -14.16
C GLY A 104 -30.50 -23.14 -15.39
N LEU A 105 -30.04 -21.93 -15.73
CA LEU A 105 -29.05 -21.70 -16.79
C LEU A 105 -27.86 -20.91 -16.23
N SER A 106 -26.67 -21.17 -16.75
CA SER A 106 -25.49 -20.38 -16.48
C SER A 106 -25.61 -18.97 -17.08
N VAL A 107 -24.81 -18.02 -16.58
CA VAL A 107 -24.74 -16.66 -17.13
C VAL A 107 -24.39 -16.65 -18.62
N GLU A 108 -23.57 -17.59 -19.08
CA GLU A 108 -23.19 -17.70 -20.51
C GLU A 108 -24.36 -18.20 -21.36
N GLU A 109 -25.14 -19.17 -20.89
CA GLU A 109 -26.34 -19.66 -21.59
C GLU A 109 -27.42 -18.57 -21.66
N TRP A 110 -27.62 -17.79 -20.58
CA TRP A 110 -28.47 -16.61 -20.58
C TRP A 110 -28.01 -15.56 -21.60
N MET A 111 -26.69 -15.30 -21.64
CA MET A 111 -26.12 -14.37 -22.64
C MET A 111 -26.30 -14.87 -24.07
N ALA A 112 -26.19 -16.19 -24.29
CA ALA A 112 -26.49 -16.79 -25.60
C ALA A 112 -27.96 -16.61 -26.00
N ALA A 113 -28.89 -16.79 -25.06
CA ALA A 113 -30.32 -16.54 -25.29
C ALA A 113 -30.59 -15.05 -25.64
N ALA A 114 -29.99 -14.13 -24.89
CA ALA A 114 -30.12 -12.68 -25.18
C ALA A 114 -29.55 -12.30 -26.56
N ARG A 115 -28.40 -12.89 -26.97
CA ARG A 115 -27.83 -12.67 -28.33
C ARG A 115 -28.73 -13.18 -29.41
N ARG A 116 -29.29 -14.41 -29.29
CA ARG A 116 -30.24 -14.97 -30.26
C ARG A 116 -31.44 -14.05 -30.40
N ARG A 117 -32.10 -13.69 -29.29
CA ARG A 117 -33.25 -12.80 -29.29
C ARG A 117 -32.95 -11.44 -29.92
N TYR A 118 -31.80 -10.83 -29.63
CA TYR A 118 -31.41 -9.58 -30.25
C TYR A 118 -31.25 -9.74 -31.75
N HIS A 119 -30.56 -10.77 -32.22
CA HIS A 119 -30.36 -11.08 -33.63
C HIS A 119 -31.70 -11.31 -34.33
N ASP A 120 -32.61 -12.10 -33.74
CA ASP A 120 -33.91 -12.41 -34.34
C ASP A 120 -34.77 -11.14 -34.54
N ARG A 121 -34.70 -10.22 -33.59
CA ARG A 121 -35.43 -8.96 -33.61
C ARG A 121 -34.81 -7.90 -34.55
N HIS A 122 -33.49 -7.80 -34.58
CA HIS A 122 -32.79 -6.71 -35.24
C HIS A 122 -32.00 -7.14 -36.47
N ARG A 123 -31.94 -8.42 -36.79
CA ARG A 123 -31.21 -9.04 -37.90
C ARG A 123 -29.73 -8.64 -37.97
N ARG A 124 -29.14 -8.30 -36.80
CA ARG A 124 -27.73 -7.95 -36.63
C ARG A 124 -27.22 -8.40 -35.28
N LEU A 125 -25.89 -8.50 -35.11
CA LEU A 125 -25.27 -8.80 -33.80
C LEU A 125 -25.45 -7.63 -32.82
N PRO A 126 -25.62 -7.92 -31.54
CA PRO A 126 -25.70 -6.88 -30.51
C PRO A 126 -24.37 -6.13 -30.35
N PRO A 127 -24.43 -4.80 -30.15
CA PRO A 127 -23.22 -4.01 -29.87
C PRO A 127 -22.59 -4.39 -28.52
N GLU A 128 -21.30 -4.11 -28.33
CA GLU A 128 -20.58 -4.43 -27.09
C GLU A 128 -21.21 -3.80 -25.86
N SER A 129 -21.72 -2.58 -25.96
CA SER A 129 -22.39 -1.89 -24.85
C SER A 129 -23.67 -2.63 -24.40
N TYR A 130 -24.43 -3.22 -25.34
CA TYR A 130 -25.55 -4.09 -25.01
C TYR A 130 -25.07 -5.32 -24.24
N LEU A 131 -24.06 -6.01 -24.78
CA LEU A 131 -23.52 -7.23 -24.15
C LEU A 131 -22.95 -6.95 -22.77
N HIS A 132 -22.22 -5.85 -22.58
CA HIS A 132 -21.65 -5.45 -21.30
C HIS A 132 -22.73 -5.20 -20.24
N ASN A 133 -23.73 -4.38 -20.54
CA ASN A 133 -24.80 -4.03 -19.61
C ASN A 133 -25.67 -5.24 -19.26
N HIS A 134 -25.98 -6.08 -20.24
CA HIS A 134 -26.80 -7.28 -20.03
C HIS A 134 -26.04 -8.32 -19.21
N ARG A 135 -24.76 -8.55 -19.49
CA ARG A 135 -23.94 -9.46 -18.71
C ARG A 135 -23.83 -9.01 -17.23
N ALA A 136 -23.60 -7.72 -17.00
CA ALA A 136 -23.53 -7.18 -15.65
C ALA A 136 -24.84 -7.37 -14.87
N THR A 137 -25.98 -7.19 -15.52
CA THR A 137 -27.31 -7.33 -14.90
C THR A 137 -27.61 -8.80 -14.55
N ILE A 138 -27.49 -9.72 -15.52
CA ILE A 138 -27.80 -11.13 -15.28
C ILE A 138 -26.82 -11.79 -14.29
N ALA A 139 -25.54 -11.43 -14.36
CA ALA A 139 -24.56 -11.95 -13.42
C ALA A 139 -24.88 -11.53 -11.97
N ARG A 140 -25.31 -10.29 -11.74
CA ARG A 140 -25.71 -9.79 -10.41
C ARG A 140 -26.95 -10.48 -9.88
N LEU A 141 -27.95 -10.71 -10.75
CA LEU A 141 -29.16 -11.49 -10.39
C LEU A 141 -28.77 -12.93 -10.01
N HIS A 142 -28.05 -13.60 -10.90
CA HIS A 142 -27.62 -14.98 -10.68
C HIS A 142 -26.80 -15.15 -9.38
N ASP A 143 -25.86 -14.24 -9.12
CA ASP A 143 -25.06 -14.26 -7.90
C ASP A 143 -25.91 -14.08 -6.62
N ALA A 144 -26.87 -13.15 -6.64
CA ALA A 144 -27.74 -12.93 -5.50
C ALA A 144 -28.59 -14.17 -5.19
N LEU A 145 -29.07 -14.85 -6.23
CA LEU A 145 -29.83 -16.09 -6.08
C LEU A 145 -28.96 -17.24 -5.59
N MET A 146 -27.77 -17.41 -6.14
CA MET A 146 -26.83 -18.44 -5.69
C MET A 146 -26.44 -18.25 -4.23
N LEU A 147 -26.28 -16.99 -3.80
CA LEU A 147 -26.00 -16.66 -2.41
C LEU A 147 -27.15 -17.04 -1.49
N ALA A 148 -28.39 -16.78 -1.91
CA ALA A 148 -29.59 -17.14 -1.16
C ALA A 148 -29.76 -18.67 -1.07
N CYS A 149 -29.54 -19.40 -2.16
CA CYS A 149 -29.54 -20.87 -2.17
C CYS A 149 -28.54 -21.48 -1.19
N GLN A 150 -27.41 -20.82 -0.98
CA GLN A 150 -26.32 -21.29 -0.13
C GLN A 150 -26.35 -20.67 1.29
N ALA A 151 -27.44 -20.06 1.69
CA ALA A 151 -27.52 -19.38 2.98
C ALA A 151 -27.28 -20.29 4.20
N GLY A 152 -27.59 -21.59 4.09
CA GLY A 152 -27.34 -22.62 5.11
C GLY A 152 -25.94 -23.20 5.12
N GLU A 153 -25.15 -22.96 4.06
CA GLU A 153 -23.80 -23.48 3.93
C GLU A 153 -22.77 -22.46 4.49
N PRO A 154 -21.58 -22.93 4.90
CA PRO A 154 -20.49 -22.02 5.23
C PRO A 154 -20.21 -21.07 4.06
N TRP A 155 -20.16 -19.77 4.34
CA TRP A 155 -20.02 -18.72 3.31
C TRP A 155 -18.83 -18.94 2.37
N TRP A 156 -17.75 -19.54 2.88
CA TRP A 156 -16.53 -19.77 2.12
C TRP A 156 -16.67 -20.84 1.03
N ARG A 157 -17.68 -21.71 1.10
CA ARG A 157 -17.97 -22.71 0.05
C ARG A 157 -18.64 -22.12 -1.18
N SER A 158 -19.15 -20.88 -1.08
CA SER A 158 -19.70 -20.19 -2.24
C SER A 158 -18.63 -20.00 -3.31
N GLN A 159 -18.98 -20.29 -4.56
CA GLN A 159 -18.04 -20.11 -5.70
C GLN A 159 -17.76 -18.65 -6.02
N VAL A 160 -18.58 -17.73 -5.53
CA VAL A 160 -18.43 -16.30 -5.73
C VAL A 160 -18.49 -15.59 -4.39
N TRP A 161 -17.42 -14.86 -4.07
CA TRP A 161 -17.36 -14.05 -2.87
C TRP A 161 -17.43 -12.56 -3.24
N ASP A 162 -18.37 -11.86 -2.61
CA ASP A 162 -18.50 -10.42 -2.70
C ASP A 162 -18.95 -9.86 -1.33
N PRO A 163 -18.05 -9.22 -0.56
CA PRO A 163 -18.35 -8.70 0.77
C PRO A 163 -19.45 -7.63 0.80
N ARG A 164 -19.78 -7.04 -0.35
CA ARG A 164 -20.86 -6.06 -0.43
C ARG A 164 -22.23 -6.74 -0.37
N HIS A 165 -22.32 -7.98 -0.81
CA HIS A 165 -23.53 -8.77 -0.86
C HIS A 165 -23.60 -9.83 0.25
N ASP A 166 -22.49 -10.48 0.59
CA ASP A 166 -22.41 -11.44 1.69
C ASP A 166 -21.66 -10.83 2.88
N ARG A 167 -22.41 -10.36 3.87
CA ARG A 167 -21.85 -9.76 5.10
C ARG A 167 -21.22 -10.75 6.06
N ARG A 168 -21.34 -12.07 5.82
CA ARG A 168 -20.65 -13.11 6.60
C ARG A 168 -19.15 -13.12 6.29
N ILE A 169 -18.73 -12.58 5.14
CA ILE A 169 -17.32 -12.47 4.77
C ILE A 169 -16.63 -11.45 5.67
N PRO A 170 -15.62 -11.86 6.46
CA PRO A 170 -14.93 -10.95 7.36
C PRO A 170 -14.01 -10.00 6.60
N VAL A 171 -14.37 -8.72 6.59
CA VAL A 171 -13.55 -7.66 6.00
C VAL A 171 -13.38 -6.51 6.99
N ARG A 172 -12.26 -5.84 6.92
CA ARG A 172 -11.98 -4.69 7.79
C ARG A 172 -12.75 -3.46 7.30
N ARG A 173 -13.14 -2.58 8.23
CA ARG A 173 -13.89 -1.35 7.92
C ARG A 173 -13.23 -0.48 6.84
N HIS A 174 -11.91 -0.31 6.91
CA HIS A 174 -11.14 0.52 5.98
C HIS A 174 -10.37 -0.33 4.96
N GLU A 175 -10.94 -1.43 4.52
CA GLU A 175 -10.34 -2.26 3.48
C GLU A 175 -10.92 -1.89 2.10
N PRO A 176 -10.08 -1.63 1.09
CA PRO A 176 -10.55 -1.34 -0.26
C PRO A 176 -11.28 -2.55 -0.86
N LEU A 177 -12.59 -2.40 -1.09
CA LEU A 177 -13.44 -3.47 -1.65
C LEU A 177 -13.80 -3.23 -3.13
N GLU A 178 -13.24 -2.19 -3.75
CA GLU A 178 -13.64 -1.72 -5.06
C GLU A 178 -13.38 -2.74 -6.16
N GLY A 179 -14.45 -3.11 -6.87
CA GLY A 179 -14.36 -3.96 -8.05
C GLY A 179 -13.87 -5.39 -7.79
N GLN A 180 -13.66 -5.76 -6.54
CA GLN A 180 -13.05 -7.04 -6.16
C GLN A 180 -14.14 -8.04 -5.79
N ARG A 181 -14.62 -8.73 -6.81
CA ARG A 181 -15.40 -9.96 -6.68
C ARG A 181 -14.48 -11.14 -6.95
N LEU A 182 -14.40 -12.11 -6.06
CA LEU A 182 -13.65 -13.34 -6.27
C LEU A 182 -14.57 -14.38 -6.88
N ASN A 183 -14.13 -15.00 -7.96
CA ASN A 183 -14.86 -16.07 -8.62
C ASN A 183 -13.96 -17.33 -8.71
N PHE A 184 -14.30 -18.35 -7.96
CA PHE A 184 -13.57 -19.60 -7.86
C PHE A 184 -14.05 -20.65 -8.87
N ALA A 185 -15.18 -20.45 -9.55
CA ALA A 185 -15.79 -21.43 -10.46
C ALA A 185 -14.85 -21.87 -11.59
N ARG A 186 -13.85 -21.04 -11.95
CA ARG A 186 -12.87 -21.33 -13.00
C ARG A 186 -11.63 -22.06 -12.50
N VAL A 187 -11.51 -22.29 -11.21
CA VAL A 187 -10.36 -23.00 -10.64
C VAL A 187 -10.59 -24.50 -10.76
N SER A 188 -9.67 -25.16 -11.43
CA SER A 188 -9.62 -26.62 -11.59
C SER A 188 -8.23 -27.11 -11.21
N PRO A 189 -8.08 -28.26 -10.55
CA PRO A 189 -9.12 -29.21 -10.15
C PRO A 189 -9.94 -28.76 -8.93
N ALA A 190 -11.02 -29.50 -8.63
CA ALA A 190 -11.97 -29.17 -7.55
C ALA A 190 -11.30 -29.11 -6.17
N TRP A 191 -10.41 -30.06 -5.87
CA TRP A 191 -9.66 -30.08 -4.62
C TRP A 191 -8.86 -28.78 -4.38
N LEU A 192 -8.24 -28.25 -5.44
CA LEU A 192 -7.47 -27.00 -5.34
C LEU A 192 -8.40 -25.80 -5.10
N ARG A 193 -9.53 -25.74 -5.79
CA ARG A 193 -10.53 -24.69 -5.59
C ARG A 193 -10.99 -24.63 -4.14
N GLU A 194 -11.41 -25.76 -3.59
CA GLU A 194 -11.91 -25.87 -2.22
C GLU A 194 -10.82 -25.56 -1.19
N ALA A 195 -9.60 -26.03 -1.43
CA ALA A 195 -8.46 -25.74 -0.58
C ALA A 195 -8.09 -24.24 -0.60
N ILE A 196 -8.12 -23.57 -1.75
CA ILE A 196 -7.91 -22.12 -1.86
C ILE A 196 -9.01 -21.37 -1.10
N GLN A 197 -10.26 -21.76 -1.26
CA GLN A 197 -11.38 -21.14 -0.55
C GLN A 197 -11.21 -21.28 0.97
N TRP A 198 -10.88 -22.45 1.46
CA TRP A 198 -10.64 -22.68 2.88
C TRP A 198 -9.43 -21.91 3.43
N TYR A 199 -8.32 -21.87 2.68
CA TYR A 199 -7.14 -21.08 3.00
C TYR A 199 -7.48 -19.60 3.13
N PHE A 200 -8.18 -19.04 2.14
CA PHE A 200 -8.56 -17.64 2.14
C PHE A 200 -9.54 -17.32 3.28
N ALA A 201 -10.53 -18.18 3.50
CA ALA A 201 -11.50 -17.98 4.57
C ALA A 201 -10.83 -17.97 5.95
N SER A 202 -9.96 -18.96 6.19
CA SER A 202 -9.18 -19.03 7.43
C SER A 202 -8.29 -17.79 7.60
N GLY A 203 -7.62 -17.38 6.54
CA GLY A 203 -6.76 -16.19 6.55
C GLY A 203 -7.52 -14.88 6.79
N LEU A 204 -8.71 -14.71 6.23
CA LEU A 204 -9.58 -13.56 6.49
C LEU A 204 -10.10 -13.56 7.92
N THR A 205 -10.57 -14.73 8.41
CA THR A 205 -11.13 -14.87 9.76
C THR A 205 -10.07 -14.58 10.85
N THR A 206 -8.83 -15.00 10.62
CA THR A 206 -7.72 -14.78 11.56
C THR A 206 -7.02 -13.43 11.36
N GLY A 207 -7.37 -12.67 10.31
CA GLY A 207 -6.70 -11.42 9.98
C GLY A 207 -5.30 -11.57 9.37
N LEU A 208 -4.87 -12.80 9.07
CA LEU A 208 -3.58 -13.08 8.40
C LEU A 208 -3.59 -12.66 6.93
N LEU A 209 -4.74 -12.74 6.27
CA LEU A 209 -4.93 -12.28 4.92
C LEU A 209 -5.84 -11.05 4.89
N SER A 210 -5.59 -10.17 3.92
CA SER A 210 -6.45 -9.04 3.64
C SER A 210 -7.24 -9.29 2.36
N TRP A 211 -8.48 -8.81 2.29
CA TRP A 211 -9.31 -8.93 1.09
C TRP A 211 -8.60 -8.40 -0.15
N SER A 212 -7.90 -7.29 -0.02
CA SER A 212 -7.17 -6.64 -1.13
C SER A 212 -6.05 -7.50 -1.73
N SER A 213 -5.52 -8.48 -1.00
CA SER A 213 -4.47 -9.39 -1.50
C SER A 213 -5.04 -10.63 -2.22
N LEU A 214 -6.28 -11.03 -1.90
CA LEU A 214 -6.88 -12.26 -2.42
C LEU A 214 -7.00 -12.34 -3.95
N PRO A 215 -7.32 -11.27 -4.70
CA PRO A 215 -7.35 -11.34 -6.16
C PRO A 215 -6.00 -11.72 -6.78
N GLY A 216 -4.90 -11.23 -6.20
CA GLY A 216 -3.55 -11.62 -6.59
C GLY A 216 -3.29 -13.09 -6.28
N TYR A 217 -3.57 -13.53 -5.07
CA TYR A 217 -3.39 -14.92 -4.64
C TYR A 217 -4.27 -15.88 -5.44
N LEU A 218 -5.52 -15.52 -5.74
CA LEU A 218 -6.38 -16.30 -6.61
C LEU A 218 -5.81 -16.42 -8.04
N SER A 219 -5.22 -15.34 -8.56
CA SER A 219 -4.51 -15.41 -9.85
C SER A 219 -3.29 -16.33 -9.79
N TYR A 220 -2.50 -16.26 -8.71
CA TYR A 220 -1.29 -17.08 -8.56
C TYR A 220 -1.61 -18.57 -8.38
N LEU A 221 -2.55 -18.92 -7.52
CA LEU A 221 -2.95 -20.30 -7.26
C LEU A 221 -3.94 -20.82 -8.30
N GLY A 222 -5.00 -20.07 -8.57
CA GLY A 222 -6.13 -20.53 -9.39
C GLY A 222 -5.91 -20.42 -10.91
N ARG A 223 -4.88 -19.68 -11.36
CA ARG A 223 -4.53 -19.61 -12.78
C ARG A 223 -3.16 -20.23 -13.04
N HIS A 224 -2.09 -19.75 -12.37
CA HIS A 224 -0.73 -20.19 -12.71
C HIS A 224 -0.42 -21.57 -12.13
N PHE A 225 -0.69 -21.80 -10.85
CA PHE A 225 -0.47 -23.11 -10.24
C PHE A 225 -1.48 -24.15 -10.77
N ALA A 226 -2.75 -23.81 -10.88
CA ALA A 226 -3.76 -24.69 -11.49
C ALA A 226 -3.41 -25.06 -12.94
N GLY A 227 -2.91 -24.11 -13.74
CA GLY A 227 -2.45 -24.36 -15.11
C GLY A 227 -1.25 -25.31 -15.14
N PHE A 228 -0.32 -25.18 -14.23
CA PHE A 228 0.78 -26.13 -14.07
C PHE A 228 0.28 -27.55 -13.73
N LEU A 229 -0.62 -27.66 -12.75
CA LEU A 229 -1.19 -28.96 -12.37
C LEU A 229 -1.89 -29.65 -13.56
N ALA A 230 -2.63 -28.88 -14.35
CA ALA A 230 -3.28 -29.39 -15.55
C ALA A 230 -2.27 -29.86 -16.60
N THR A 231 -1.14 -29.15 -16.78
CA THR A 231 -0.08 -29.53 -17.71
C THR A 231 0.62 -30.83 -17.28
N GLU A 232 0.79 -31.03 -15.97
CA GLU A 232 1.44 -32.22 -15.39
C GLU A 232 0.46 -33.40 -15.17
N GLY A 233 -0.85 -33.21 -15.41
CA GLY A 233 -1.89 -34.24 -15.14
C GLY A 233 -2.07 -34.53 -13.66
N LEU A 234 -1.89 -33.56 -12.77
CA LEU A 234 -1.93 -33.73 -11.31
C LEU A 234 -3.33 -33.38 -10.76
N ASP A 235 -4.17 -34.41 -10.65
CA ASP A 235 -5.58 -34.26 -10.21
C ASP A 235 -5.79 -34.39 -8.69
N THR A 236 -4.71 -34.56 -7.93
CA THR A 236 -4.74 -34.70 -6.46
C THR A 236 -3.71 -33.76 -5.81
N PRO A 237 -3.87 -33.47 -4.50
CA PRO A 237 -2.86 -32.70 -3.78
C PRO A 237 -1.45 -33.30 -3.92
N VAL A 238 -0.48 -32.46 -4.26
CA VAL A 238 0.92 -32.89 -4.49
C VAL A 238 1.61 -33.14 -3.15
N LEU A 239 2.02 -34.39 -2.92
CA LEU A 239 2.74 -34.82 -1.72
C LEU A 239 4.18 -35.19 -2.03
N ALA A 240 5.08 -35.00 -1.06
CA ALA A 240 6.48 -35.40 -1.20
C ALA A 240 6.61 -36.92 -1.42
N ALA A 241 5.71 -37.74 -0.87
CA ALA A 241 5.69 -39.18 -1.02
C ALA A 241 5.38 -39.65 -2.46
N ASP A 242 4.65 -38.83 -3.23
CA ASP A 242 4.23 -39.20 -4.60
C ASP A 242 5.41 -39.20 -5.59
N THR A 243 6.45 -38.45 -5.30
CA THR A 243 7.55 -38.22 -6.26
C THR A 243 8.76 -39.10 -6.02
N GLY A 244 8.83 -39.85 -4.92
CA GLY A 244 9.99 -40.65 -4.53
C GLY A 244 11.28 -39.87 -4.27
N THR A 245 11.37 -38.62 -4.75
CA THR A 245 12.54 -37.72 -4.68
C THR A 245 12.24 -36.42 -3.95
N GLY A 246 11.05 -36.30 -3.35
CA GLY A 246 10.57 -35.11 -2.65
C GLY A 246 9.99 -34.05 -3.59
N LEU A 247 9.65 -32.88 -3.04
CA LEU A 247 8.96 -31.80 -3.77
C LEU A 247 9.86 -31.02 -4.74
N ARG A 248 11.18 -31.08 -4.59
CA ARG A 248 12.09 -30.25 -5.35
C ARG A 248 11.99 -30.40 -6.87
N PRO A 249 11.90 -31.62 -7.45
CA PRO A 249 11.70 -31.77 -8.89
C PRO A 249 10.41 -31.12 -9.38
N VAL A 250 9.32 -31.22 -8.59
CA VAL A 250 8.04 -30.56 -8.91
C VAL A 250 8.18 -29.04 -8.87
N ALA A 251 8.84 -28.50 -7.84
CA ALA A 251 9.11 -27.08 -7.71
C ALA A 251 9.91 -26.51 -8.90
N MET A 252 10.93 -27.25 -9.35
CA MET A 252 11.75 -26.84 -10.50
C MET A 252 10.97 -26.91 -11.82
N ARG A 253 10.10 -27.90 -12.02
CA ARG A 253 9.19 -27.95 -13.19
C ARG A 253 8.17 -26.79 -13.15
N LEU A 254 7.61 -26.47 -11.98
CA LEU A 254 6.76 -25.29 -11.82
C LEU A 254 7.49 -24.01 -12.20
N LEU A 255 8.73 -23.84 -11.76
CA LEU A 255 9.54 -22.67 -12.13
C LEU A 255 9.80 -22.60 -13.64
N ALA A 256 10.12 -23.72 -14.28
CA ALA A 256 10.29 -23.79 -15.72
C ALA A 256 9.00 -23.43 -16.48
N TYR A 257 7.85 -23.99 -16.02
CA TYR A 257 6.53 -23.65 -16.53
C TYR A 257 6.22 -22.16 -16.42
N LEU A 258 6.46 -21.54 -15.26
CA LEU A 258 6.19 -20.12 -15.04
C LEU A 258 7.02 -19.19 -15.94
N ARG A 259 8.28 -19.56 -16.22
CA ARG A 259 9.16 -18.79 -17.13
C ARG A 259 8.69 -18.81 -18.59
N GLN A 260 7.91 -19.81 -18.98
CA GLN A 260 7.30 -19.91 -20.31
C GLN A 260 5.96 -19.16 -20.41
N GLN A 261 5.37 -18.79 -19.28
CA GLN A 261 4.06 -18.13 -19.27
C GLN A 261 4.16 -16.67 -19.73
N THR A 262 3.09 -16.22 -20.36
CA THR A 262 2.96 -14.83 -20.82
C THR A 262 1.77 -14.12 -20.18
N THR A 263 1.83 -12.80 -20.14
CA THR A 263 0.71 -11.92 -19.78
C THR A 263 -0.37 -11.95 -20.88
N ARG A 264 -1.56 -11.37 -20.61
CA ARG A 264 -2.60 -11.20 -21.64
C ARG A 264 -2.11 -10.40 -22.87
N ALA A 265 -1.10 -9.56 -22.70
CA ALA A 265 -0.48 -8.79 -23.77
C ALA A 265 0.66 -9.54 -24.49
N GLY A 266 0.81 -10.85 -24.29
CA GLY A 266 1.83 -11.68 -24.93
C GLY A 266 3.27 -11.47 -24.40
N ARG A 267 3.48 -10.66 -23.37
CA ARG A 267 4.82 -10.45 -22.77
C ARG A 267 5.14 -11.53 -21.74
N PRO A 268 6.40 -11.98 -21.63
CA PRO A 268 6.81 -12.90 -20.57
C PRO A 268 6.44 -12.38 -19.17
N LEU A 269 6.19 -13.28 -18.23
CA LEU A 269 5.95 -12.88 -16.84
C LEU A 269 7.22 -12.21 -16.27
N ALA A 270 7.02 -11.09 -15.58
CA ALA A 270 8.13 -10.43 -14.89
C ALA A 270 8.71 -11.35 -13.78
N PRO A 271 10.03 -11.33 -13.54
CA PRO A 271 10.64 -12.14 -12.48
C PRO A 271 9.99 -11.93 -11.11
N SER A 272 9.57 -10.70 -10.77
CA SER A 272 8.85 -10.41 -9.54
C SER A 272 7.49 -11.13 -9.47
N THR A 273 6.76 -11.24 -10.58
CA THR A 273 5.50 -11.99 -10.64
C THR A 273 5.74 -13.50 -10.46
N VAL A 274 6.79 -14.04 -11.09
CA VAL A 274 7.19 -15.44 -10.88
C VAL A 274 7.49 -15.69 -9.40
N GLY A 275 8.26 -14.82 -8.75
CA GLY A 275 8.57 -14.93 -7.31
C GLY A 275 7.32 -14.83 -6.43
N LEU A 276 6.34 -14.00 -6.79
CA LEU A 276 5.06 -13.93 -6.08
C LEU A 276 4.25 -15.23 -6.21
N VAL A 277 4.25 -15.88 -7.37
CA VAL A 277 3.62 -17.21 -7.52
C VAL A 277 4.34 -18.24 -6.65
N GLN A 278 5.68 -18.27 -6.68
CA GLN A 278 6.48 -19.19 -5.87
C GLN A 278 6.18 -19.02 -4.38
N THR A 279 6.24 -17.80 -3.86
CA THR A 279 5.99 -17.52 -2.44
C THR A 279 4.55 -17.81 -2.03
N THR A 280 3.59 -17.58 -2.93
CA THR A 280 2.18 -17.86 -2.65
C THR A 280 1.91 -19.37 -2.60
N VAL A 281 2.48 -20.16 -3.51
CA VAL A 281 2.37 -21.62 -3.48
C VAL A 281 3.01 -22.20 -2.22
N ALA A 282 4.22 -21.74 -1.87
CA ALA A 282 4.88 -22.17 -0.64
C ALA A 282 4.06 -21.80 0.62
N GLY A 283 3.54 -20.58 0.69
CA GLY A 283 2.70 -20.13 1.79
C GLY A 283 1.38 -20.90 1.89
N PHE A 284 0.75 -21.22 0.77
CA PHE A 284 -0.44 -22.06 0.72
C PHE A 284 -0.15 -23.45 1.29
N TYR A 285 0.90 -24.11 0.83
CA TYR A 285 1.28 -25.43 1.33
C TYR A 285 1.76 -25.42 2.79
N ALA A 286 2.44 -24.36 3.22
CA ALA A 286 2.80 -24.16 4.64
C ALA A 286 1.55 -24.11 5.53
N PHE A 287 0.53 -23.34 5.12
CA PHE A 287 -0.75 -23.26 5.82
C PHE A 287 -1.46 -24.61 5.86
N MET A 288 -1.50 -25.34 4.73
CA MET A 288 -2.14 -26.65 4.65
C MET A 288 -1.40 -27.70 5.50
N ALA A 289 -0.06 -27.65 5.54
CA ALA A 289 0.76 -28.56 6.35
C ALA A 289 0.59 -28.31 7.87
N ASP A 290 0.52 -27.05 8.28
CA ASP A 290 0.25 -26.66 9.68
C ASP A 290 -1.12 -27.18 10.16
N ARG A 291 -2.10 -27.20 9.27
CA ARG A 291 -3.49 -27.59 9.55
C ARG A 291 -3.91 -28.88 8.85
N ARG A 292 -2.99 -29.81 8.58
CA ARG A 292 -3.22 -31.00 7.76
C ARG A 292 -4.39 -31.89 8.20
N ALA A 293 -4.60 -32.05 9.50
CA ALA A 293 -5.72 -32.85 10.03
C ALA A 293 -7.07 -32.13 9.83
N ASP A 294 -7.11 -30.84 10.05
CA ASP A 294 -8.31 -30.01 9.80
C ASP A 294 -8.60 -29.93 8.31
N ALA A 295 -7.58 -29.73 7.48
CA ALA A 295 -7.72 -29.71 6.02
C ALA A 295 -8.32 -31.01 5.49
N ALA A 296 -7.82 -32.16 5.97
CA ALA A 296 -8.35 -33.48 5.56
C ALA A 296 -9.83 -33.64 5.95
N ARG A 297 -10.21 -33.16 7.12
CA ARG A 297 -11.60 -33.22 7.62
C ARG A 297 -12.53 -32.24 6.90
N GLU A 298 -12.16 -30.96 6.86
CA GLU A 298 -13.02 -29.89 6.35
C GLU A 298 -13.22 -29.96 4.83
N LEU A 299 -12.21 -30.43 4.10
CA LEU A 299 -12.23 -30.54 2.65
C LEU A 299 -12.62 -31.96 2.17
N ALA A 300 -12.86 -32.89 3.08
CA ALA A 300 -13.12 -34.30 2.77
C ALA A 300 -12.07 -34.92 1.80
N GLU A 301 -10.81 -34.46 1.91
CA GLU A 301 -9.68 -34.94 1.09
C GLU A 301 -8.59 -35.53 2.02
N PRO A 302 -8.57 -36.83 2.24
CA PRO A 302 -7.67 -37.48 3.20
C PRO A 302 -6.18 -37.26 2.90
N ARG A 303 -5.82 -37.01 1.65
CA ARG A 303 -4.42 -36.80 1.27
C ARG A 303 -3.78 -35.64 1.99
N TRP A 304 -4.54 -34.61 2.39
CA TRP A 304 -4.02 -33.50 3.17
C TRP A 304 -3.37 -33.92 4.50
N ALA A 305 -3.80 -35.02 5.10
CA ALA A 305 -3.20 -35.60 6.30
C ALA A 305 -1.74 -36.06 6.08
N GLY A 306 -1.35 -36.38 4.85
CA GLY A 306 0.00 -36.77 4.47
C GLY A 306 1.01 -35.62 4.33
N LEU A 307 0.60 -34.38 4.55
CA LEU A 307 1.51 -33.25 4.53
C LEU A 307 2.47 -33.26 5.73
N SER A 308 3.65 -32.70 5.51
CA SER A 308 4.69 -32.51 6.52
C SER A 308 5.33 -31.13 6.37
N ASP A 309 6.21 -30.75 7.27
CA ASP A 309 6.94 -29.48 7.22
C ASP A 309 7.81 -29.31 5.96
N ALA A 310 8.17 -30.42 5.30
CA ALA A 310 8.86 -30.39 4.01
C ALA A 310 8.04 -29.66 2.94
N HIS A 311 6.70 -29.74 3.01
CA HIS A 311 5.80 -29.12 2.04
C HIS A 311 5.72 -27.60 2.16
N ALA A 312 6.21 -26.99 3.27
CA ALA A 312 6.39 -25.55 3.41
C ALA A 312 7.65 -25.03 2.68
N ARG A 313 8.55 -25.90 2.24
CA ARG A 313 9.88 -25.56 1.72
C ARG A 313 10.06 -26.00 0.26
N TRP A 314 9.23 -25.47 -0.63
CA TRP A 314 9.28 -25.77 -2.07
C TRP A 314 10.58 -25.26 -2.71
N TRP A 315 11.05 -24.09 -2.29
CA TRP A 315 12.26 -23.44 -2.81
C TRP A 315 13.22 -23.02 -1.69
N ARG A 316 14.49 -22.93 -2.01
CA ARG A 316 15.49 -22.26 -1.16
C ARG A 316 15.36 -20.74 -1.33
N PRO A 317 15.79 -19.92 -0.35
CA PRO A 317 15.69 -18.47 -0.43
C PRO A 317 16.26 -17.85 -1.72
N GLY A 318 17.42 -18.33 -2.20
CA GLY A 318 18.05 -17.84 -3.44
C GLY A 318 17.39 -18.31 -4.75
N GLU A 319 16.39 -19.18 -4.70
CA GLU A 319 15.68 -19.72 -5.88
C GLU A 319 14.38 -18.98 -6.18
N ILE A 320 13.98 -18.08 -5.31
CA ILE A 320 12.79 -17.26 -5.52
C ILE A 320 13.15 -16.17 -6.54
N ALA A 321 12.48 -16.20 -7.69
CA ALA A 321 12.71 -15.25 -8.76
C ALA A 321 12.45 -13.82 -8.30
N GLY A 322 13.29 -12.89 -8.72
CA GLY A 322 13.12 -11.47 -8.40
C GLY A 322 13.49 -11.07 -6.97
N SER A 323 13.91 -11.99 -6.11
CA SER A 323 14.32 -11.66 -4.73
C SER A 323 15.56 -10.74 -4.64
N GLY A 324 16.35 -10.64 -5.71
CA GLY A 324 17.49 -9.71 -5.82
C GLY A 324 17.23 -8.47 -6.69
N SER A 325 16.13 -8.46 -7.46
CA SER A 325 15.85 -7.40 -8.44
C SER A 325 15.03 -6.24 -7.88
N TYR A 326 14.73 -6.22 -6.59
CA TYR A 326 14.11 -5.06 -5.91
C TYR A 326 15.03 -3.83 -5.82
N ARG A 327 16.21 -3.91 -6.46
CA ARG A 327 17.08 -2.76 -6.75
C ARG A 327 16.65 -2.00 -8.01
N GLY A 328 15.35 -2.02 -8.33
CA GLY A 328 14.77 -1.18 -9.38
C GLY A 328 14.89 0.30 -8.99
N GLN A 329 15.43 1.05 -9.91
CA GLN A 329 15.75 2.48 -9.86
C GLN A 329 14.77 3.30 -9.00
N PRO A 330 15.13 3.74 -7.78
CA PRO A 330 14.32 4.66 -6.98
C PRO A 330 14.21 6.05 -7.63
N GLU A 331 15.16 6.41 -8.48
CA GLU A 331 15.23 7.70 -9.18
C GLU A 331 13.99 7.95 -10.05
N GLY A 332 13.46 6.93 -10.71
CA GLY A 332 12.24 7.06 -11.52
C GLY A 332 10.94 7.31 -10.74
N ASN A 333 10.96 7.23 -9.40
CA ASN A 333 9.76 7.45 -8.56
C ASN A 333 9.73 8.82 -7.88
N TYR A 334 10.82 9.57 -7.88
CA TYR A 334 10.88 10.93 -7.38
C TYR A 334 10.35 11.91 -8.44
N ILE A 335 9.59 12.90 -8.01
CA ILE A 335 9.15 14.01 -8.86
C ILE A 335 9.93 15.24 -8.41
N ASP A 336 10.73 15.79 -9.31
CA ASP A 336 11.55 16.95 -9.00
C ASP A 336 10.70 18.20 -8.67
N PRO A 337 11.24 19.18 -7.92
CA PRO A 337 10.48 20.34 -7.47
C PRO A 337 9.89 21.17 -8.61
N ALA A 338 10.56 21.25 -9.77
CA ALA A 338 10.07 22.03 -10.90
C ALA A 338 8.86 21.34 -11.57
N ALA A 339 8.91 20.01 -11.74
CA ALA A 339 7.78 19.23 -12.21
C ALA A 339 6.62 19.27 -11.20
N MET A 340 6.90 19.16 -9.90
CA MET A 340 5.88 19.26 -8.86
C MET A 340 5.19 20.63 -8.86
N SER A 341 5.93 21.71 -9.00
CA SER A 341 5.36 23.05 -9.10
C SER A 341 4.44 23.21 -10.30
N ARG A 342 4.80 22.63 -11.45
CA ARG A 342 3.93 22.62 -12.65
C ARG A 342 2.65 21.82 -12.43
N ILE A 343 2.74 20.67 -11.75
CA ILE A 343 1.58 19.84 -11.40
C ILE A 343 0.65 20.62 -10.48
N LEU A 344 1.19 21.25 -9.42
CA LEU A 344 0.41 22.00 -8.43
C LEU A 344 -0.25 23.25 -9.05
N ALA A 345 0.44 23.96 -9.94
CA ALA A 345 -0.10 25.14 -10.64
C ALA A 345 -1.34 24.85 -11.49
N HIS A 346 -1.58 23.57 -11.82
CA HIS A 346 -2.68 23.13 -12.67
C HIS A 346 -3.57 22.04 -12.04
N ALA A 347 -3.37 21.75 -10.75
CA ALA A 347 -4.21 20.78 -10.03
C ALA A 347 -5.68 21.19 -9.93
N ASP A 348 -5.96 22.49 -9.99
CA ASP A 348 -7.29 23.10 -10.01
C ASP A 348 -8.15 22.64 -11.21
N ILE A 349 -7.55 22.21 -12.33
CA ILE A 349 -8.25 21.66 -13.49
C ILE A 349 -9.11 20.43 -13.10
N LEU A 350 -8.69 19.68 -12.08
CA LEU A 350 -9.49 18.56 -11.57
C LEU A 350 -10.86 19.03 -11.03
N GLY A 351 -10.89 20.18 -10.36
CA GLY A 351 -12.10 20.73 -9.73
C GLY A 351 -12.88 21.69 -10.62
N LEU A 352 -12.25 22.36 -11.59
CA LEU A 352 -12.92 23.26 -12.52
C LEU A 352 -14.09 22.58 -13.21
N SER A 353 -15.20 23.33 -13.40
CA SER A 353 -16.35 22.85 -14.15
C SER A 353 -15.98 22.53 -15.61
N ARG A 354 -16.65 21.57 -16.20
CA ARG A 354 -16.34 21.06 -17.55
C ARG A 354 -16.59 22.06 -18.67
N ASP A 355 -17.38 23.08 -18.42
CA ASP A 355 -17.63 24.23 -19.32
C ASP A 355 -16.57 25.32 -19.21
N GLN A 356 -15.77 25.32 -18.15
CA GLN A 356 -14.64 26.22 -17.93
C GLN A 356 -13.36 25.62 -18.52
N ALA A 357 -12.50 26.47 -19.06
CA ALA A 357 -11.20 26.09 -19.58
C ALA A 357 -10.09 26.97 -19.00
N LYS A 358 -8.92 26.37 -18.82
CA LYS A 358 -7.70 27.03 -18.36
C LYS A 358 -6.62 26.93 -19.43
N THR A 359 -5.89 28.02 -19.68
CA THR A 359 -4.75 27.99 -20.59
C THR A 359 -3.55 27.32 -19.89
N VAL A 360 -3.02 26.27 -20.51
CA VAL A 360 -1.83 25.53 -20.06
C VAL A 360 -0.76 25.63 -21.14
N VAL A 361 0.47 25.93 -20.78
CA VAL A 361 1.59 25.91 -21.72
C VAL A 361 2.23 24.53 -21.75
N VAL A 362 2.12 23.84 -22.88
CA VAL A 362 2.70 22.51 -23.10
C VAL A 362 3.75 22.62 -24.22
N ASN A 363 5.00 22.31 -23.90
CA ASN A 363 6.13 22.42 -24.83
C ASN A 363 6.22 23.80 -25.50
N GLY A 364 6.01 24.88 -24.73
CA GLY A 364 6.03 26.26 -25.23
C GLY A 364 4.75 26.69 -25.96
N THR A 365 3.79 25.80 -26.19
CA THR A 365 2.54 26.11 -26.90
C THR A 365 1.37 26.22 -25.93
N PRO A 366 0.63 27.35 -25.92
CA PRO A 366 -0.58 27.49 -25.11
C PRO A 366 -1.70 26.61 -25.63
N ARG A 367 -2.35 25.87 -24.72
CA ARG A 367 -3.51 25.01 -25.02
C ARG A 367 -4.63 25.30 -24.05
N GLN A 368 -5.87 25.25 -24.52
CA GLN A 368 -7.06 25.31 -23.66
C GLN A 368 -7.37 23.89 -23.14
N VAL A 369 -7.39 23.75 -21.81
CA VAL A 369 -7.72 22.50 -21.14
C VAL A 369 -9.00 22.70 -20.34
N HIS A 370 -10.03 21.94 -20.65
CA HIS A 370 -11.30 21.98 -19.92
C HIS A 370 -11.19 21.36 -18.54
N GLY A 371 -11.95 21.90 -17.59
CA GLY A 371 -12.09 21.35 -16.26
C GLY A 371 -12.64 19.91 -16.27
N LEU A 372 -12.25 19.12 -15.27
CA LEU A 372 -12.69 17.74 -15.12
C LEU A 372 -13.93 17.59 -14.23
N GLY A 373 -14.34 18.65 -13.52
CA GLY A 373 -15.59 18.75 -12.78
C GLY A 373 -15.62 17.88 -11.50
N ASP A 374 -14.48 17.67 -10.86
CA ASP A 374 -14.42 16.87 -9.64
C ASP A 374 -13.53 17.51 -8.56
N GLU A 375 -14.15 18.35 -7.72
CA GLU A 375 -13.46 19.01 -6.61
C GLU A 375 -12.94 18.04 -5.55
N GLN A 376 -13.61 16.90 -5.35
CA GLN A 376 -13.13 15.87 -4.42
C GLN A 376 -11.81 15.26 -4.91
N ALA A 377 -11.71 14.99 -6.21
CA ALA A 377 -10.47 14.50 -6.83
C ALA A 377 -9.32 15.48 -6.64
N MET A 378 -9.59 16.78 -6.83
CA MET A 378 -8.61 17.85 -6.60
C MET A 378 -8.11 17.84 -5.15
N ARG A 379 -9.02 17.91 -4.17
CA ARG A 379 -8.67 17.93 -2.74
C ARG A 379 -7.96 16.65 -2.30
N ALA A 380 -8.40 15.47 -2.78
CA ALA A 380 -7.73 14.20 -2.48
C ALA A 380 -6.31 14.15 -3.05
N PHE A 381 -6.10 14.68 -4.24
CA PHE A 381 -4.78 14.77 -4.87
C PHE A 381 -3.86 15.74 -4.12
N LEU A 382 -4.34 16.92 -3.74
CA LEU A 382 -3.58 17.87 -2.93
C LEU A 382 -3.19 17.29 -1.57
N LEU A 383 -4.10 16.57 -0.90
CA LEU A 383 -3.78 15.86 0.35
C LEU A 383 -2.73 14.77 0.14
N ALA A 384 -2.75 14.04 -0.99
CA ALA A 384 -1.75 13.03 -1.30
C ALA A 384 -0.36 13.64 -1.45
N ILE A 385 -0.23 14.78 -2.12
CA ILE A 385 1.03 15.53 -2.26
C ILE A 385 1.49 16.06 -0.90
N ALA A 386 0.63 16.75 -0.18
CA ALA A 386 0.98 17.41 1.07
C ALA A 386 1.39 16.42 2.17
N THR A 387 0.71 15.28 2.27
CA THR A 387 0.88 14.34 3.38
C THR A 387 1.69 13.10 3.04
N GLY A 388 1.84 12.75 1.77
CA GLY A 388 2.46 11.48 1.34
C GLY A 388 1.68 10.24 1.76
N ARG A 389 0.39 10.37 2.13
CA ARG A 389 -0.45 9.21 2.48
C ARG A 389 -0.79 8.39 1.24
N ARG A 390 -1.00 7.07 1.43
CA ARG A 390 -1.49 6.21 0.35
C ARG A 390 -2.88 6.68 -0.06
N ILE A 391 -3.17 6.65 -1.35
CA ILE A 391 -4.44 7.20 -1.85
C ILE A 391 -5.67 6.57 -1.18
N ASN A 392 -5.65 5.27 -0.92
CA ASN A 392 -6.76 4.61 -0.21
C ASN A 392 -6.85 5.05 1.26
N GLU A 393 -5.75 5.44 1.91
CA GLU A 393 -5.75 6.00 3.27
C GLU A 393 -6.45 7.37 3.30
N ILE A 394 -6.33 8.15 2.21
CA ILE A 394 -7.00 9.44 2.04
C ILE A 394 -8.48 9.24 1.70
N LEU A 395 -8.77 8.43 0.67
CA LEU A 395 -10.14 8.25 0.17
C LEU A 395 -11.07 7.53 1.15
N MET A 396 -10.51 6.72 2.07
CA MET A 396 -11.23 6.03 3.13
C MET A 396 -11.10 6.71 4.50
N MET A 397 -10.63 7.96 4.54
CA MET A 397 -10.51 8.73 5.77
C MET A 397 -11.89 8.97 6.38
N ASP A 398 -11.99 8.82 7.71
CA ASP A 398 -13.22 9.13 8.43
C ASP A 398 -13.61 10.60 8.23
N PHE A 399 -14.90 10.92 8.32
CA PHE A 399 -15.42 12.26 8.06
C PHE A 399 -14.78 13.34 8.94
N ALA A 400 -14.52 13.06 10.22
CA ALA A 400 -13.90 13.98 11.18
C ALA A 400 -12.48 13.55 11.55
N PRO A 401 -11.47 13.70 10.63
CA PRO A 401 -10.14 13.19 10.85
C PRO A 401 -9.25 14.14 11.68
N LEU A 402 -9.64 15.41 11.82
CA LEU A 402 -8.83 16.42 12.53
C LEU A 402 -9.10 16.38 14.04
N SER A 403 -8.03 16.51 14.82
CA SER A 403 -8.11 16.74 16.27
C SER A 403 -7.08 17.78 16.70
N ALA A 404 -7.40 18.52 17.78
CA ALA A 404 -6.49 19.50 18.35
C ALA A 404 -5.23 18.82 18.90
N VAL A 405 -4.11 19.55 18.91
CA VAL A 405 -2.88 19.14 19.56
C VAL A 405 -2.76 19.93 20.88
N PRO A 406 -2.96 19.28 22.04
CA PRO A 406 -2.85 19.96 23.32
C PRO A 406 -1.46 20.58 23.50
N GLY A 407 -1.40 21.83 23.94
CA GLY A 407 -0.15 22.53 24.23
C GLY A 407 0.59 23.15 23.05
N LEU A 408 0.32 22.75 21.79
CA LEU A 408 1.02 23.30 20.63
C LEU A 408 0.37 24.58 20.07
N ALA A 409 -0.90 24.82 20.38
CA ALA A 409 -1.64 25.96 19.84
C ALA A 409 -1.08 27.32 20.36
N ALA A 410 -0.62 27.36 21.60
CA ALA A 410 -0.04 28.57 22.19
C ALA A 410 1.41 28.81 21.74
N SER A 411 2.25 27.78 21.73
CA SER A 411 3.68 27.89 21.38
C SER A 411 3.93 28.16 19.90
N ASN A 412 3.06 27.68 18.98
CA ASN A 412 3.17 27.97 17.55
C ASN A 412 2.68 29.38 17.20
N ALA A 413 1.72 29.94 17.93
CA ALA A 413 1.28 31.31 17.71
C ALA A 413 2.39 32.31 18.10
N GLU A 414 3.15 32.02 19.17
CA GLU A 414 4.31 32.80 19.60
C GLU A 414 5.48 32.70 18.60
N ALA A 415 5.61 31.58 17.88
CA ALA A 415 6.66 31.39 16.86
C ALA A 415 6.25 31.85 15.44
N GLY A 416 5.08 32.51 15.27
CA GLY A 416 4.57 32.93 13.97
C GLY A 416 4.12 31.81 13.06
N GLY A 417 3.98 30.57 13.58
CA GLY A 417 3.49 29.40 12.87
C GLY A 417 1.97 29.35 12.86
N GLY A 418 1.37 28.92 11.75
CA GLY A 418 -0.05 28.71 11.63
C GLY A 418 -0.56 27.55 12.51
N PRO A 419 -1.89 27.42 12.69
CA PRO A 419 -2.48 26.38 13.54
C PRO A 419 -2.10 24.98 13.04
N VAL A 420 -1.57 24.15 13.94
CA VAL A 420 -1.23 22.76 13.69
C VAL A 420 -2.35 21.87 14.25
N ALA A 421 -2.84 20.96 13.43
CA ALA A 421 -3.81 19.94 13.82
C ALA A 421 -3.17 18.54 13.75
N ARG A 422 -3.79 17.58 14.41
CA ARG A 422 -3.46 16.16 14.24
C ARG A 422 -4.44 15.56 13.25
N LEU A 423 -3.93 15.07 12.10
CA LEU A 423 -4.70 14.37 11.08
C LEU A 423 -4.66 12.87 11.36
N ARG A 424 -5.79 12.28 11.70
CA ARG A 424 -5.96 10.83 11.92
C ARG A 424 -6.29 10.14 10.61
N TYR A 425 -5.72 8.98 10.38
CA TYR A 425 -5.99 8.12 9.22
C TYR A 425 -5.85 6.65 9.60
N GLN A 426 -6.52 5.78 8.86
CA GLN A 426 -6.40 4.34 9.01
C GLN A 426 -5.46 3.77 7.94
N GLN A 427 -4.49 2.96 8.37
CA GLN A 427 -3.68 2.20 7.41
C GLN A 427 -4.52 1.12 6.75
N THR A 428 -4.66 1.17 5.42
CA THR A 428 -5.51 0.24 4.68
C THR A 428 -4.87 -1.13 4.45
N LYS A 429 -3.53 -1.23 4.53
CA LYS A 429 -2.79 -2.48 4.33
C LYS A 429 -2.56 -3.30 5.60
N ILE A 430 -2.64 -2.70 6.76
CA ILE A 430 -2.30 -3.32 8.05
C ILE A 430 -3.48 -3.16 8.99
N ALA A 431 -3.86 -4.23 9.68
CA ALA A 431 -4.81 -4.15 10.77
C ALA A 431 -4.12 -3.47 11.98
N GLY A 432 -4.75 -2.45 12.55
CA GLY A 432 -4.19 -1.74 13.70
C GLY A 432 -5.02 -0.53 14.08
N ALA A 433 -4.62 0.14 15.16
CA ALA A 433 -5.23 1.38 15.59
C ALA A 433 -5.02 2.49 14.54
N PRO A 434 -5.93 3.46 14.45
CA PRO A 434 -5.75 4.64 13.61
C PRO A 434 -4.42 5.32 13.94
N GLN A 435 -3.70 5.73 12.90
CA GLN A 435 -2.48 6.49 13.00
C GLN A 435 -2.77 7.99 12.91
N ALA A 436 -1.83 8.82 13.31
CA ALA A 436 -1.97 10.26 13.18
C ALA A 436 -0.64 10.92 12.78
N ILE A 437 -0.76 11.99 11.98
CA ILE A 437 0.36 12.87 11.64
C ILE A 437 0.01 14.32 12.01
N LEU A 438 1.02 15.14 12.19
CA LEU A 438 0.82 16.59 12.29
C LEU A 438 0.52 17.16 10.90
N ALA A 439 -0.43 18.05 10.84
CA ALA A 439 -0.91 18.71 9.64
C ALA A 439 -0.90 20.22 9.84
N GLY A 440 -0.33 20.94 8.87
CA GLY A 440 -0.34 22.39 8.85
C GLY A 440 -1.72 22.98 8.52
N ALA A 441 -1.81 24.30 8.53
CA ALA A 441 -3.04 25.05 8.30
C ALA A 441 -3.64 24.77 6.91
N ASP A 442 -2.82 24.61 5.89
CA ASP A 442 -3.19 24.29 4.51
C ASP A 442 -3.90 22.95 4.40
N VAL A 443 -3.34 21.91 5.00
CA VAL A 443 -3.97 20.58 5.05
C VAL A 443 -5.29 20.62 5.83
N ALA A 444 -5.31 21.35 6.95
CA ALA A 444 -6.52 21.52 7.76
C ALA A 444 -7.62 22.26 7.00
N ALA A 445 -7.28 23.26 6.19
CA ALA A 445 -8.21 23.99 5.33
C ALA A 445 -8.85 23.07 4.29
N ILE A 446 -8.02 22.31 3.54
CA ILE A 446 -8.49 21.35 2.53
C ILE A 446 -9.47 20.33 3.16
N VAL A 447 -9.16 19.83 4.36
CA VAL A 447 -10.03 18.87 5.06
C VAL A 447 -11.35 19.52 5.43
N LYS A 448 -11.35 20.75 5.96
CA LYS A 448 -12.60 21.47 6.33
C LYS A 448 -13.48 21.76 5.11
N GLU A 449 -12.91 22.24 4.02
CA GLU A 449 -13.63 22.44 2.76
C GLU A 449 -14.25 21.14 2.25
N GLN A 450 -13.51 20.04 2.36
CA GLN A 450 -14.03 18.74 1.94
C GLN A 450 -15.14 18.22 2.88
N GLN A 451 -15.07 18.51 4.18
CA GLN A 451 -16.16 18.21 5.11
C GLN A 451 -17.46 18.95 4.75
N GLU A 452 -17.34 20.25 4.45
CA GLU A 452 -18.48 21.07 4.03
C GLU A 452 -19.09 20.54 2.73
N PHE A 453 -18.24 20.23 1.75
CA PHE A 453 -18.67 19.63 0.49
C PHE A 453 -19.38 18.28 0.68
N ALA A 454 -18.80 17.36 1.45
CA ALA A 454 -19.38 16.05 1.71
C ALA A 454 -20.71 16.14 2.44
N ARG A 455 -20.82 17.05 3.42
CA ARG A 455 -22.05 17.33 4.14
C ARG A 455 -23.13 17.90 3.21
N ALA A 456 -22.78 18.86 2.36
CA ALA A 456 -23.70 19.45 1.38
C ALA A 456 -24.18 18.39 0.39
N LEU A 457 -23.31 17.50 -0.09
CA LEU A 457 -23.66 16.43 -1.02
C LEU A 457 -24.69 15.44 -0.45
N VAL A 458 -24.60 15.11 0.83
CA VAL A 458 -25.56 14.21 1.51
C VAL A 458 -26.85 14.93 1.79
N ARG A 459 -26.80 16.17 2.33
CA ARG A 459 -27.98 16.96 2.70
C ARG A 459 -28.79 17.47 1.52
N ALA A 460 -28.18 17.62 0.35
CA ALA A 460 -28.89 17.91 -0.90
C ALA A 460 -29.89 16.80 -1.27
N ARG A 461 -29.71 15.58 -0.75
CA ARG A 461 -30.59 14.43 -0.99
C ARG A 461 -31.56 14.18 0.16
N ASP A 462 -31.10 14.38 1.38
CA ASP A 462 -31.87 14.27 2.60
C ASP A 462 -31.36 15.34 3.58
N PRO A 463 -32.14 16.45 3.76
CA PRO A 463 -31.76 17.55 4.66
C PRO A 463 -31.51 17.15 6.12
N ALA A 464 -32.13 16.05 6.56
CA ALA A 464 -32.01 15.51 7.92
C ALA A 464 -30.90 14.45 8.07
N ALA A 465 -30.19 14.12 6.98
CA ALA A 465 -29.17 13.10 7.02
C ALA A 465 -28.02 13.47 7.98
N PRO A 466 -27.53 12.51 8.78
CA PRO A 466 -26.35 12.71 9.62
C PRO A 466 -25.09 12.93 8.75
N ASP A 467 -24.03 13.39 9.40
CA ASP A 467 -22.72 13.49 8.74
C ASP A 467 -22.30 12.12 8.20
N PRO A 468 -21.70 12.06 6.98
CA PRO A 468 -21.34 10.80 6.36
C PRO A 468 -20.15 10.11 7.09
N PRO A 469 -19.98 8.79 6.97
CA PRO A 469 -18.90 8.08 7.64
C PRO A 469 -17.51 8.39 7.06
N TYR A 470 -17.42 8.80 5.80
CA TYR A 470 -16.17 9.11 5.09
C TYR A 470 -16.08 10.57 4.67
N LEU A 471 -14.85 11.08 4.62
CA LEU A 471 -14.56 12.44 4.16
C LEU A 471 -14.78 12.58 2.64
N PHE A 472 -14.38 11.59 1.87
CA PHE A 472 -14.54 11.55 0.41
C PHE A 472 -15.60 10.54 0.01
N LEU A 473 -16.58 10.98 -0.78
CA LEU A 473 -17.77 10.21 -1.09
C LEU A 473 -17.87 9.81 -2.55
N ALA A 474 -18.28 8.57 -2.81
CA ALA A 474 -18.54 8.12 -4.18
C ALA A 474 -19.69 8.91 -4.82
N TRP A 475 -19.50 9.31 -6.09
CA TRP A 475 -20.51 10.03 -6.87
C TRP A 475 -21.73 9.17 -7.23
N GLN A 476 -21.49 7.89 -7.51
CA GLN A 476 -22.50 6.96 -8.04
C GLN A 476 -22.83 5.88 -7.00
N ALA A 477 -24.05 5.36 -7.08
CA ALA A 477 -24.55 4.28 -6.22
C ALA A 477 -24.30 4.53 -4.72
N ASN A 478 -24.47 5.78 -4.26
CA ASN A 478 -24.17 6.22 -2.90
C ASN A 478 -25.26 7.16 -2.37
N THR A 479 -26.52 6.74 -2.45
CA THR A 479 -27.67 7.54 -2.03
C THR A 479 -27.63 7.92 -0.56
N ALA A 480 -27.15 7.01 0.29
CA ALA A 480 -27.05 7.23 1.72
C ALA A 480 -25.69 7.80 2.18
N GLY A 481 -24.79 8.16 1.28
CA GLY A 481 -23.47 8.68 1.65
C GLY A 481 -22.54 7.66 2.32
N GLN A 482 -22.85 6.36 2.26
CA GLN A 482 -22.13 5.31 2.99
C GLN A 482 -20.91 4.76 2.28
N ARG A 483 -20.64 5.18 1.05
CA ARG A 483 -19.53 4.68 0.23
C ARG A 483 -18.48 5.75 0.03
N HIS A 484 -17.23 5.39 0.29
CA HIS A 484 -16.10 6.27 0.04
C HIS A 484 -15.83 6.46 -1.45
N TYR A 485 -15.11 7.51 -1.79
CA TYR A 485 -14.66 7.83 -3.15
C TYR A 485 -13.73 6.73 -3.69
N ARG A 486 -13.82 6.39 -4.98
CA ARG A 486 -13.10 5.27 -5.57
C ARG A 486 -11.74 5.68 -6.13
N ALA A 487 -10.70 4.91 -5.80
CA ALA A 487 -9.34 5.14 -6.30
C ALA A 487 -9.26 5.08 -7.84
N ASN A 488 -10.02 4.18 -8.47
CA ASN A 488 -10.05 4.07 -9.93
C ASN A 488 -10.63 5.33 -10.61
N THR A 489 -11.60 5.99 -9.99
CA THR A 489 -12.15 7.26 -10.49
C THR A 489 -11.08 8.34 -10.44
N LEU A 490 -10.39 8.49 -9.32
CA LEU A 490 -9.28 9.44 -9.18
C LEU A 490 -8.16 9.16 -10.19
N ASN A 491 -7.73 7.91 -10.31
CA ASN A 491 -6.67 7.53 -11.24
C ASN A 491 -7.05 7.84 -12.70
N GLY A 492 -8.32 7.65 -13.07
CA GLY A 492 -8.84 8.02 -14.39
C GLY A 492 -8.76 9.52 -14.65
N LEU A 493 -9.11 10.36 -13.66
CA LEU A 493 -9.01 11.82 -13.76
C LEU A 493 -7.55 12.29 -13.78
N LEU A 494 -6.68 11.69 -12.97
CA LEU A 494 -5.24 11.98 -13.00
C LEU A 494 -4.60 11.57 -14.32
N THR A 495 -5.07 10.50 -14.97
CA THR A 495 -4.63 10.10 -16.31
C THR A 495 -5.01 11.18 -17.33
N GLN A 496 -6.22 11.71 -17.27
CA GLN A 496 -6.66 12.81 -18.16
C GLN A 496 -5.85 14.08 -17.90
N LEU A 497 -5.63 14.45 -16.66
CA LEU A 497 -4.81 15.60 -16.29
C LEU A 497 -3.37 15.43 -16.79
N ALA A 498 -2.75 14.25 -16.60
CA ALA A 498 -1.39 13.96 -17.04
C ALA A 498 -1.27 14.07 -18.58
N ALA A 499 -2.24 13.56 -19.31
CA ALA A 499 -2.29 13.67 -20.78
C ALA A 499 -2.44 15.12 -21.25
N ALA A 500 -3.16 15.95 -20.49
CA ALA A 500 -3.33 17.37 -20.80
C ALA A 500 -2.07 18.20 -20.51
N LEU A 501 -1.41 17.94 -19.38
CA LEU A 501 -0.26 18.73 -18.93
C LEU A 501 1.07 18.32 -19.57
N GLN A 502 1.25 17.06 -19.93
CA GLN A 502 2.49 16.48 -20.47
C GLN A 502 3.75 16.93 -19.71
N VAL A 503 3.70 16.85 -18.39
CA VAL A 503 4.80 17.29 -17.52
C VAL A 503 6.04 16.42 -17.75
N THR A 504 7.20 17.07 -17.88
CA THR A 504 8.51 16.42 -18.01
C THR A 504 9.37 16.76 -16.78
N ASP A 505 10.30 15.90 -16.42
CA ASP A 505 11.32 16.18 -15.41
C ASP A 505 12.43 17.11 -15.95
N ALA A 506 13.45 17.39 -15.12
CA ALA A 506 14.59 18.21 -15.50
C ALA A 506 15.42 17.62 -16.64
N ALA A 507 15.36 16.31 -16.87
CA ALA A 507 16.03 15.62 -17.97
C ALA A 507 15.16 15.53 -19.25
N GLY A 508 13.93 16.08 -19.22
CA GLY A 508 12.97 16.04 -20.34
C GLY A 508 12.18 14.74 -20.42
N ALA A 509 12.32 13.81 -19.47
CA ALA A 509 11.56 12.57 -19.45
C ALA A 509 10.13 12.81 -18.94
N PRO A 510 9.09 12.12 -19.47
CA PRO A 510 7.71 12.27 -19.01
C PRO A 510 7.51 11.86 -17.56
N VAL A 511 6.86 12.72 -16.79
CA VAL A 511 6.52 12.44 -15.39
C VAL A 511 5.16 11.78 -15.28
N ASP A 512 5.15 10.49 -14.94
CA ASP A 512 3.94 9.70 -14.70
C ASP A 512 3.42 9.95 -13.28
N PHE A 513 2.73 11.08 -13.05
CA PHE A 513 2.17 11.42 -11.74
C PHE A 513 0.76 10.83 -11.49
N GLN A 514 0.14 10.19 -12.46
CA GLN A 514 -1.08 9.40 -12.28
C GLN A 514 -0.88 8.20 -11.34
N ARG A 515 0.36 7.72 -11.21
CA ARG A 515 0.74 6.73 -10.20
C ARG A 515 0.92 7.42 -8.85
N THR A 516 -0.17 7.56 -8.12
CA THR A 516 -0.22 8.31 -6.85
C THR A 516 0.81 7.86 -5.80
N HIS A 517 1.38 6.64 -5.92
CA HIS A 517 2.45 6.18 -5.04
C HIS A 517 3.74 7.01 -5.19
N ARG A 518 3.97 7.66 -6.34
CA ARG A 518 5.08 8.59 -6.55
C ARG A 518 5.01 9.81 -5.62
N MET A 519 3.80 10.32 -5.30
CA MET A 519 3.63 11.43 -4.33
C MET A 519 4.19 11.05 -2.96
N ARG A 520 3.95 9.80 -2.56
CA ARG A 520 4.47 9.26 -1.31
C ARG A 520 6.00 9.13 -1.34
N HIS A 521 6.58 8.66 -2.46
CA HIS A 521 8.02 8.61 -2.66
C HIS A 521 8.63 10.01 -2.58
N THR A 522 8.08 10.96 -3.32
CA THR A 522 8.54 12.35 -3.35
C THR A 522 8.51 12.95 -1.94
N LYS A 523 7.38 12.83 -1.21
CA LYS A 523 7.28 13.36 0.16
C LYS A 523 8.28 12.72 1.12
N ALA A 524 8.51 11.42 1.03
CA ALA A 524 9.49 10.74 1.89
C ALA A 524 10.92 11.21 1.58
N THR A 525 11.26 11.32 0.31
CA THR A 525 12.57 11.82 -0.15
C THR A 525 12.78 13.28 0.25
N ASP A 526 11.76 14.13 0.08
CA ASP A 526 11.83 15.55 0.49
C ASP A 526 12.07 15.70 2.00
N LEU A 527 11.39 14.88 2.83
CA LEU A 527 11.61 14.89 4.27
C LEU A 527 13.05 14.48 4.64
N LEU A 528 13.59 13.43 3.98
CA LEU A 528 14.96 13.00 4.19
C LEU A 528 15.96 14.07 3.72
N ASN A 529 15.74 14.66 2.55
CA ASN A 529 16.59 15.73 2.01
C ASN A 529 16.53 17.02 2.85
N SER A 530 15.42 17.25 3.58
CA SER A 530 15.29 18.34 4.56
C SER A 530 15.96 18.02 5.91
N GLY A 531 16.70 16.92 6.02
CA GLY A 531 17.41 16.54 7.24
C GLY A 531 16.53 15.90 8.32
N VAL A 532 15.30 15.47 7.99
CA VAL A 532 14.46 14.77 8.96
C VAL A 532 15.03 13.35 9.19
N PRO A 533 15.33 12.96 10.45
CA PRO A 533 15.91 11.65 10.73
C PRO A 533 15.07 10.50 10.20
N ILE A 534 15.73 9.47 9.66
CA ILE A 534 15.06 8.35 8.97
C ILE A 534 13.99 7.64 9.83
N HIS A 535 14.24 7.50 11.14
CA HIS A 535 13.26 6.89 12.06
C HIS A 535 12.00 7.76 12.24
N VAL A 536 12.14 9.09 12.16
CA VAL A 536 11.01 10.03 12.18
C VAL A 536 10.24 9.92 10.87
N VAL A 537 10.94 9.86 9.71
CA VAL A 537 10.32 9.65 8.41
C VAL A 537 9.62 8.28 8.35
N GLN A 538 10.24 7.23 8.90
CA GLN A 538 9.64 5.90 9.02
C GLN A 538 8.30 5.97 9.77
N ARG A 539 8.30 6.60 10.94
CA ARG A 539 7.10 6.78 11.77
C ARG A 539 6.06 7.65 11.08
N TYR A 540 6.49 8.77 10.48
CA TYR A 540 5.60 9.66 9.72
C TYR A 540 4.94 8.92 8.56
N MET A 541 5.69 8.12 7.79
CA MET A 541 5.18 7.33 6.67
C MET A 541 4.36 6.10 7.12
N GLY A 542 4.44 5.69 8.39
CA GLY A 542 3.79 4.48 8.90
C GLY A 542 4.38 3.22 8.28
N HIS A 543 5.71 3.15 8.16
CA HIS A 543 6.42 1.97 7.70
C HIS A 543 6.69 1.01 8.87
N VAL A 544 6.39 -0.27 8.67
CA VAL A 544 6.56 -1.31 9.69
C VAL A 544 8.03 -1.63 9.91
N SER A 545 8.83 -1.59 8.82
CA SER A 545 10.25 -1.88 8.91
C SER A 545 11.11 -0.73 8.36
N PRO A 546 12.35 -0.57 8.86
CA PRO A 546 13.31 0.41 8.37
C PRO A 546 13.62 0.24 6.87
N GLU A 547 13.67 -1.02 6.38
CA GLU A 547 13.95 -1.32 4.98
C GLU A 547 12.95 -0.66 4.04
N MET A 548 11.69 -0.54 4.46
CA MET A 548 10.66 0.17 3.69
C MET A 548 10.97 1.68 3.53
N THR A 549 11.67 2.27 4.50
CA THR A 549 12.08 3.68 4.45
C THR A 549 13.40 3.83 3.71
N MET A 550 14.29 2.86 3.79
CA MET A 550 15.57 2.85 3.07
C MET A 550 15.42 2.93 1.54
N HIS A 551 14.29 2.47 0.99
CA HIS A 551 13.98 2.67 -0.43
C HIS A 551 13.85 4.13 -0.85
N TYR A 552 13.58 5.04 0.09
CA TYR A 552 13.50 6.48 -0.13
C TYR A 552 14.82 7.20 0.21
N ALA A 553 15.75 6.50 0.85
CA ALA A 553 17.01 7.06 1.34
C ALA A 553 18.09 7.25 0.26
N LYS A 554 17.74 7.13 -1.03
CA LYS A 554 18.57 7.70 -2.09
C LYS A 554 18.42 9.21 -2.04
N THR A 555 19.17 9.78 -1.13
CA THR A 555 19.39 11.22 -1.05
C THR A 555 20.00 11.72 -2.36
N LEU A 556 19.68 12.92 -2.75
CA LEU A 556 20.41 13.64 -3.80
C LEU A 556 21.89 13.63 -3.43
N ALA A 557 22.80 13.53 -4.41
CA ALA A 557 24.23 13.46 -4.17
C ALA A 557 24.72 14.62 -3.28
N GLU A 558 24.20 15.83 -3.48
CA GLU A 558 24.49 17.01 -2.68
C GLU A 558 24.09 16.86 -1.19
N THR A 559 22.97 16.21 -0.93
CA THR A 559 22.52 15.94 0.46
C THR A 559 23.40 14.84 1.09
N HIS A 560 23.83 13.88 0.27
CA HIS A 560 24.75 12.84 0.72
C HIS A 560 26.12 13.41 1.11
N GLU A 561 26.65 14.34 0.32
CA GLU A 561 27.91 15.04 0.63
C GLU A 561 27.77 15.96 1.86
N ALA A 562 26.65 16.71 1.98
CA ALA A 562 26.39 17.57 3.12
C ALA A 562 26.25 16.78 4.43
N GLU A 563 25.54 15.64 4.40
CA GLU A 563 25.41 14.76 5.57
C GLU A 563 26.72 14.04 5.88
N PHE A 564 27.50 13.64 4.88
CA PHE A 564 28.84 13.07 5.08
C PHE A 564 29.76 14.07 5.80
N LEU A 565 29.78 15.32 5.37
CA LEU A 565 30.56 16.38 6.00
C LEU A 565 30.07 16.68 7.42
N ARG A 566 28.78 16.59 7.68
CA ARG A 566 28.18 16.75 9.03
C ARG A 566 28.62 15.66 10.00
N PHE A 567 28.94 14.44 9.53
CA PHE A 567 29.44 13.32 10.33
C PHE A 567 30.97 13.24 10.38
N ALA A 568 31.70 14.16 9.74
CA ALA A 568 33.14 14.23 9.89
C ALA A 568 33.51 14.40 11.35
N LYS A 569 34.32 13.49 11.86
CA LYS A 569 34.74 13.40 13.26
C LYS A 569 36.24 13.59 13.36
N ILE A 570 36.68 14.05 14.51
CA ILE A 570 38.09 14.14 14.88
C ILE A 570 38.40 12.99 15.83
N GLY A 571 39.48 12.28 15.55
CA GLY A 571 40.01 11.24 16.42
C GLY A 571 40.78 11.79 17.62
N ARG A 572 41.31 10.90 18.44
CA ARG A 572 42.13 11.22 19.64
C ARG A 572 43.42 12.01 19.32
N ASP A 573 43.88 11.91 18.09
CA ASP A 573 45.08 12.60 17.57
C ASP A 573 44.78 13.97 16.97
N ALA A 574 43.54 14.46 17.17
CA ALA A 574 43.02 15.71 16.66
C ALA A 574 43.04 15.82 15.12
N ARG A 575 43.08 14.69 14.41
CA ARG A 575 43.00 14.65 12.95
C ARG A 575 41.61 14.21 12.50
N PRO A 576 41.14 14.68 11.32
CA PRO A 576 39.93 14.16 10.72
C PRO A 576 40.02 12.65 10.54
N LEU A 577 38.98 11.92 10.93
CA LEU A 577 38.88 10.49 10.69
C LEU A 577 38.46 10.25 9.23
N GLU A 578 39.31 9.52 8.50
CA GLU A 578 38.91 8.97 7.19
C GLU A 578 38.00 7.78 7.44
N MET A 579 36.75 7.90 7.00
CA MET A 579 35.74 6.83 7.15
C MET A 579 35.28 6.36 5.79
N ASP A 580 35.16 5.03 5.64
CA ASP A 580 34.50 4.44 4.47
C ASP A 580 32.99 4.80 4.51
N PRO A 581 32.36 5.12 3.37
CA PRO A 581 30.90 5.32 3.29
C PRO A 581 30.06 4.20 3.90
N ALA A 582 30.55 2.95 3.89
CA ALA A 582 29.92 1.83 4.58
C ALA A 582 29.97 1.96 6.09
N ASP A 583 31.06 2.52 6.65
CA ASP A 583 31.21 2.74 8.09
C ASP A 583 30.32 3.89 8.60
N VAL A 584 30.00 4.87 7.74
CA VAL A 584 29.05 5.94 8.05
C VAL A 584 27.64 5.39 8.30
N TYR A 585 27.24 4.37 7.54
CA TYR A 585 25.97 3.68 7.72
C TYR A 585 25.92 2.97 9.07
N GLU A 586 26.98 2.27 9.45
CA GLU A 586 27.07 1.61 10.76
C GLU A 586 27.11 2.62 11.92
N LEU A 587 27.73 3.78 11.73
CA LEU A 587 27.75 4.87 12.71
C LEU A 587 26.37 5.50 12.95
N VAL A 588 25.54 5.63 11.91
CA VAL A 588 24.14 6.08 12.05
C VAL A 588 23.33 5.05 12.84
N GLN A 589 23.61 3.75 12.67
CA GLN A 589 23.03 2.69 13.49
C GLN A 589 23.56 2.72 14.95
N LEU A 590 24.81 3.09 15.15
CA LEU A 590 25.43 3.25 16.49
C LEU A 590 24.79 4.35 17.34
N HIS A 591 24.22 5.40 16.74
CA HIS A 591 23.42 6.40 17.46
C HIS A 591 22.16 5.83 18.13
N GLN A 592 21.79 4.60 17.79
CA GLN A 592 20.67 3.87 18.43
C GLN A 592 21.12 3.04 19.65
N HIS A 593 22.42 2.88 19.88
CA HIS A 593 22.97 2.18 21.03
C HIS A 593 23.41 3.20 22.09
N THR A 594 22.60 3.37 23.12
CA THR A 594 22.84 4.33 24.21
C THR A 594 24.13 4.04 25.01
N ASP A 595 24.66 2.81 24.94
CA ASP A 595 25.91 2.37 25.59
C ASP A 595 27.18 2.85 24.87
N ARG A 596 27.05 3.43 23.65
CA ARG A 596 28.14 3.94 22.83
C ARG A 596 28.21 5.46 22.74
N ILE A 597 27.26 6.15 23.34
CA ILE A 597 27.25 7.62 23.45
C ILE A 597 28.02 8.01 24.71
N LEU A 598 29.05 8.81 24.52
CA LEU A 598 29.86 9.38 25.61
C LEU A 598 29.44 10.83 25.84
N PRO A 599 29.61 11.40 27.08
CA PRO A 599 29.28 12.79 27.34
C PRO A 599 30.04 13.78 26.44
N ASN A 600 31.23 13.43 26.01
CA ASN A 600 32.16 14.26 25.22
C ASN A 600 32.44 13.73 23.81
N GLY A 601 31.65 12.73 23.33
CA GLY A 601 31.83 12.15 22.01
C GLY A 601 31.09 10.83 21.79
N VAL A 602 31.60 10.01 20.88
CA VAL A 602 31.04 8.68 20.55
C VAL A 602 32.14 7.62 20.50
N CYS A 603 31.79 6.39 20.81
CA CYS A 603 32.68 5.23 20.72
C CYS A 603 32.44 4.50 19.38
N LEU A 604 33.47 4.39 18.54
CA LEU A 604 33.44 3.72 17.24
C LEU A 604 33.85 2.24 17.32
N LEU A 605 33.92 1.65 18.51
CA LEU A 605 34.22 0.22 18.64
C LEU A 605 33.14 -0.63 17.99
N PRO A 606 33.47 -1.58 17.06
CA PRO A 606 32.49 -2.42 16.40
C PRO A 606 31.52 -3.12 17.36
N PRO A 607 30.22 -3.27 17.05
CA PRO A 607 29.20 -3.82 17.94
C PRO A 607 29.53 -5.18 18.59
N PRO A 608 30.16 -6.13 17.88
CA PRO A 608 30.48 -7.44 18.48
C PRO A 608 31.66 -7.42 19.46
N LYS A 609 32.43 -6.31 19.51
CA LYS A 609 33.61 -6.20 20.39
C LYS A 609 33.25 -5.58 21.72
N ARG A 610 33.79 -6.14 22.79
CA ARG A 610 33.71 -5.55 24.14
C ARG A 610 34.85 -4.59 24.37
N CYS A 611 34.57 -3.47 25.05
CA CYS A 611 35.57 -2.48 25.44
C CYS A 611 36.46 -3.09 26.55
N ASP A 612 37.76 -3.12 26.31
CA ASP A 612 38.79 -3.56 27.29
C ASP A 612 39.46 -2.40 28.03
N ARG A 613 39.12 -1.15 27.66
CA ARG A 613 39.78 0.08 28.12
C ARG A 613 39.06 0.80 29.29
N GLY A 614 37.90 0.31 29.68
CA GLY A 614 37.08 0.98 30.70
C GLY A 614 36.70 2.41 30.29
N ASN A 615 37.01 3.41 31.13
CA ASN A 615 36.68 4.82 30.90
C ASN A 615 37.81 5.64 30.26
N ALA A 616 38.88 5.01 29.73
CA ALA A 616 40.01 5.72 29.12
C ALA A 616 39.73 6.10 27.64
N CYS A 617 38.56 6.66 27.35
CA CYS A 617 38.09 6.94 26.02
C CYS A 617 38.96 7.97 25.29
N LEU A 618 39.38 9.04 25.93
CA LEU A 618 40.19 10.12 25.33
C LEU A 618 41.55 9.67 24.79
N THR A 619 42.05 8.51 25.21
CA THR A 619 43.28 7.90 24.69
C THR A 619 43.02 6.66 23.86
N CYS A 620 41.78 6.41 23.48
CA CYS A 620 41.34 5.26 22.72
C CYS A 620 41.24 5.55 21.20
N ASP A 621 41.67 4.59 20.38
CA ASP A 621 41.59 4.70 18.91
C ASP A 621 40.15 4.72 18.38
N HIS A 622 39.21 4.24 19.18
CA HIS A 622 37.79 4.23 18.85
C HIS A 622 37.01 5.46 19.37
N PHE A 623 37.68 6.43 19.96
CA PHE A 623 37.05 7.67 20.38
C PHE A 623 36.94 8.68 19.23
N ALA A 624 35.76 9.24 19.06
CA ALA A 624 35.50 10.29 18.07
C ALA A 624 34.62 11.39 18.66
N THR A 625 34.83 12.63 18.26
CA THR A 625 34.07 13.79 18.74
C THR A 625 33.90 14.83 17.64
N ASP A 626 33.03 15.81 17.88
CA ASP A 626 32.76 16.94 17.00
C ASP A 626 32.50 18.24 17.78
N ALA A 627 32.29 19.35 17.03
CA ALA A 627 32.08 20.66 17.61
C ALA A 627 30.92 20.79 18.60
N ARG A 628 29.94 19.86 18.57
CA ARG A 628 28.81 19.83 19.51
C ARG A 628 29.23 19.52 20.93
N HIS A 629 30.33 18.81 21.11
CA HIS A 629 30.89 18.41 22.41
C HIS A 629 31.99 19.35 22.93
N LEU A 630 32.22 20.47 22.24
CA LEU A 630 33.31 21.40 22.64
C LEU A 630 33.09 21.98 24.05
N GLY A 631 31.83 22.21 24.46
CA GLY A 631 31.49 22.67 25.80
C GLY A 631 31.90 21.68 26.88
N GLU A 632 31.54 20.42 26.70
CA GLU A 632 31.86 19.30 27.61
C GLU A 632 33.34 19.01 27.64
N LEU A 633 34.03 19.07 26.49
CA LEU A 633 35.49 18.90 26.41
C LEU A 633 36.25 19.99 27.17
N ARG A 634 35.82 21.26 27.08
CA ARG A 634 36.38 22.38 27.82
C ARG A 634 36.16 22.23 29.36
N ALA A 635 34.94 21.82 29.72
CA ALA A 635 34.62 21.57 31.14
C ALA A 635 35.47 20.44 31.71
N GLN A 636 35.65 19.37 30.95
CA GLN A 636 36.48 18.22 31.35
C GLN A 636 37.97 18.64 31.39
N LEU A 637 38.46 19.43 30.41
CA LEU A 637 39.83 19.96 30.46
C LEU A 637 40.10 20.75 31.75
N ALA A 638 39.24 21.71 32.06
CA ALA A 638 39.37 22.55 33.24
C ALA A 638 39.33 21.73 34.56
N GLY A 639 38.34 20.79 34.64
CA GLY A 639 38.23 19.91 35.84
C GLY A 639 39.42 18.93 35.98
N THR A 640 39.99 18.45 34.88
CA THR A 640 41.19 17.59 34.93
C THR A 640 42.44 18.37 35.30
N GLU A 641 42.58 19.61 34.86
CA GLU A 641 43.67 20.50 35.27
C GLU A 641 43.61 20.83 36.76
N GLU A 642 42.45 21.22 37.28
CA GLU A 642 42.19 21.48 38.67
C GLU A 642 42.49 20.28 39.56
N LEU A 643 41.96 19.09 39.17
CA LEU A 643 42.21 17.85 39.87
C LEU A 643 43.71 17.48 39.93
N THR A 644 44.43 17.74 38.81
CA THR A 644 45.85 17.43 38.71
C THR A 644 46.67 18.33 39.66
N GLN A 645 46.37 19.65 39.67
CA GLN A 645 46.99 20.61 40.56
C GLN A 645 46.70 20.31 42.03
N ALA A 646 45.43 20.06 42.37
CA ALA A 646 45.06 19.70 43.76
C ALA A 646 45.77 18.44 44.25
N ARG A 647 45.89 17.44 43.39
CA ARG A 647 46.55 16.18 43.73
C ARG A 647 48.06 16.33 43.88
N GLN A 648 48.71 17.12 43.06
CA GLN A 648 50.13 17.46 43.21
C GLN A 648 50.37 18.26 44.47
N ALA A 649 49.57 19.26 44.84
CA ALA A 649 49.64 19.99 46.06
C ALA A 649 49.48 19.11 47.31
N GLN A 650 48.49 18.22 47.30
CA GLN A 650 48.27 17.24 48.39
C GLN A 650 49.44 16.28 48.53
N HIS A 651 50.02 15.83 47.40
CA HIS A 651 51.22 14.97 47.46
C HIS A 651 52.42 15.68 48.09
N ARG A 652 52.67 16.95 47.66
CA ARG A 652 53.73 17.78 48.24
C ARG A 652 53.54 18.02 49.76
N GLN A 653 52.33 18.29 50.18
CA GLN A 653 52.02 18.44 51.60
C GLN A 653 52.31 17.17 52.44
N ARG A 654 52.01 16.02 51.84
CA ARG A 654 52.13 14.72 52.54
C ARG A 654 53.54 14.16 52.53
N THR A 655 54.32 14.36 51.45
CA THR A 655 55.60 13.71 51.24
C THR A 655 56.79 14.67 51.26
N GLY A 656 56.55 15.97 51.24
CA GLY A 656 57.61 17.01 51.11
C GLY A 656 58.25 17.09 49.72
N THR A 657 57.86 16.25 48.80
CA THR A 657 58.44 16.17 47.43
C THR A 657 57.38 16.35 46.36
N GLU A 658 57.79 16.81 45.19
CA GLU A 658 56.90 16.88 44.04
C GLU A 658 56.70 15.51 43.43
N MET A 659 55.49 15.31 42.82
CA MET A 659 55.15 14.12 42.12
C MET A 659 55.97 14.06 40.83
N GLY A 660 56.92 13.12 40.77
CA GLY A 660 57.81 13.00 39.61
C GLY A 660 57.11 12.48 38.32
N PRO A 661 57.71 12.68 37.14
CA PRO A 661 57.09 12.30 35.84
C PRO A 661 56.88 10.80 35.68
N GLY A 662 57.55 9.97 36.47
CA GLY A 662 57.33 8.51 36.49
C GLY A 662 56.15 8.04 37.33
N HIS A 663 55.45 8.95 37.98
CA HIS A 663 54.26 8.58 38.78
C HIS A 663 53.08 8.22 37.83
N VAL A 664 52.67 6.96 37.85
CA VAL A 664 51.70 6.37 36.95
C VAL A 664 50.44 7.25 36.79
N TRP A 665 49.84 7.69 37.88
CA TRP A 665 48.65 8.52 37.86
C TRP A 665 48.90 9.88 37.17
N LEU A 666 50.03 10.52 37.46
CA LEU A 666 50.38 11.81 36.85
C LEU A 666 50.66 11.67 35.34
N ALA A 667 51.35 10.59 34.96
CA ALA A 667 51.62 10.30 33.54
C ALA A 667 50.34 10.05 32.74
N GLU A 668 49.34 9.39 33.32
CA GLU A 668 48.02 9.20 32.68
C GLU A 668 47.25 10.50 32.56
N ARG A 669 47.19 11.31 33.64
CA ARG A 669 46.51 12.63 33.58
C ARG A 669 47.19 13.57 32.59
N THR A 670 48.49 13.56 32.49
CA THR A 670 49.25 14.37 31.52
C THR A 670 48.90 13.98 30.06
N ARG A 671 48.77 12.67 29.80
CA ARG A 671 48.34 12.18 28.49
C ARG A 671 46.90 12.59 28.17
N GLU A 672 45.99 12.48 29.12
CA GLU A 672 44.62 12.89 28.98
C GLU A 672 44.50 14.41 28.73
N LEU A 673 45.21 15.24 29.49
CA LEU A 673 45.24 16.69 29.27
C LEU A 673 45.78 17.05 27.89
N ALA A 674 46.85 16.37 27.43
CA ALA A 674 47.39 16.60 26.08
C ALA A 674 46.36 16.29 24.99
N SER A 675 45.61 15.17 25.09
CA SER A 675 44.55 14.81 24.16
C SER A 675 43.40 15.83 24.18
N LEU A 676 42.92 16.19 25.40
CA LEU A 676 41.84 17.18 25.53
C LEU A 676 42.21 18.55 24.94
N ARG A 677 43.45 19.04 25.18
CA ARG A 677 43.94 20.31 24.63
C ARG A 677 44.02 20.24 23.10
N ALA A 678 44.58 19.17 22.55
CA ALA A 678 44.71 18.98 21.12
C ALA A 678 43.35 18.94 20.42
N ILE A 679 42.39 18.14 20.96
CA ILE A 679 41.05 18.02 20.41
C ILE A 679 40.29 19.35 20.48
N ALA A 680 40.32 20.03 21.66
CA ALA A 680 39.65 21.30 21.82
C ALA A 680 40.20 22.36 20.85
N ALA A 681 41.52 22.46 20.72
CA ALA A 681 42.18 23.42 19.79
C ALA A 681 41.82 23.10 18.32
N ALA A 682 41.78 21.85 17.91
CA ALA A 682 41.39 21.44 16.57
C ALA A 682 39.92 21.78 16.23
N LEU A 683 39.02 21.59 17.20
CA LEU A 683 37.60 21.94 17.05
C LEU A 683 37.41 23.49 17.01
N GLU A 684 38.17 24.24 17.80
CA GLU A 684 38.17 25.72 17.79
C GLU A 684 38.73 26.28 16.48
N ALA A 685 39.77 25.67 15.93
CA ALA A 685 40.37 26.08 14.65
C ALA A 685 39.48 25.75 13.44
N GLY A 686 38.32 25.07 13.65
CA GLY A 686 37.43 24.67 12.56
C GLY A 686 38.01 23.61 11.64
N GLN A 687 38.98 22.83 12.13
CA GLN A 687 39.59 21.72 11.36
C GLN A 687 38.62 20.54 11.14
N CYS A 688 37.44 20.60 11.71
CA CYS A 688 36.35 19.69 11.44
C CYS A 688 35.58 20.18 10.19
N PRO A 689 35.57 19.48 9.05
CA PRO A 689 34.96 19.94 7.79
C PRO A 689 33.44 20.17 7.82
N GLY A 690 32.82 20.30 8.96
CA GLY A 690 31.38 20.51 9.11
C GLY A 690 30.97 21.72 9.95
N ALA A 691 31.90 22.51 10.46
CA ALA A 691 31.59 23.72 11.21
C ALA A 691 31.47 24.93 10.25
N VAL A 692 30.41 25.00 9.48
CA VAL A 692 30.05 26.25 8.76
C VAL A 692 29.56 27.24 9.82
N ARG A 693 30.40 28.23 10.18
CA ARG A 693 29.92 29.44 10.82
C ARG A 693 28.88 30.07 9.89
N GLY A 694 27.70 30.36 10.42
CA GLY A 694 26.66 31.07 9.69
C GLY A 694 27.18 32.42 9.20
N ALA A 695 27.57 32.43 7.93
CA ALA A 695 27.78 33.63 7.13
C ALA A 695 27.50 33.25 5.69
N GLY A 696 26.47 33.89 5.13
CA GLY A 696 26.01 33.60 3.78
C GLY A 696 27.11 33.72 2.75
N VAL A 697 27.45 32.62 2.15
CA VAL A 697 28.10 32.56 0.85
C VAL A 697 27.21 31.71 -0.04
N ALA A 698 26.51 32.40 -0.94
CA ALA A 698 25.82 31.74 -2.03
C ALA A 698 26.82 30.93 -2.86
N ALA A 699 26.75 29.62 -2.77
CA ALA A 699 27.48 28.74 -3.67
C ALA A 699 26.90 28.92 -5.08
N ARG A 700 27.75 29.26 -6.04
CA ARG A 700 27.40 29.30 -7.46
C ARG A 700 27.21 27.84 -7.94
N PRO A 701 26.10 27.52 -8.61
CA PRO A 701 25.91 26.18 -9.18
C PRO A 701 26.91 25.98 -10.33
N GLY A 702 27.64 24.87 -10.30
CA GLY A 702 28.33 24.35 -11.48
C GLY A 702 29.86 24.28 -11.46
N GLN A 703 30.55 24.31 -10.32
CA GLN A 703 31.96 23.90 -10.29
C GLN A 703 32.17 22.64 -9.49
N PRO A 704 32.80 21.59 -10.07
CA PRO A 704 33.13 20.38 -9.34
C PRO A 704 34.26 20.65 -8.35
N VAL A 705 34.04 20.29 -7.09
CA VAL A 705 35.11 20.26 -6.08
C VAL A 705 35.99 19.04 -6.36
N PRO A 706 37.31 19.15 -6.49
CA PRO A 706 38.15 18.01 -6.73
C PRO A 706 38.23 17.14 -5.49
N VAL A 707 37.66 15.95 -5.56
CA VAL A 707 37.85 14.89 -4.57
C VAL A 707 39.11 14.12 -4.94
N THR A 708 40.19 14.30 -4.19
CA THR A 708 41.40 13.53 -4.34
C THR A 708 41.22 12.17 -3.68
N ILE A 709 40.86 11.16 -4.48
CA ILE A 709 40.87 9.76 -4.03
C ILE A 709 42.30 9.26 -4.12
N SER A 710 43.01 9.13 -2.98
CA SER A 710 44.29 8.45 -2.94
C SER A 710 44.07 6.95 -3.06
N LYS A 711 44.43 6.37 -4.21
CA LYS A 711 44.52 4.91 -4.36
C LYS A 711 45.59 4.35 -3.40
N LYS A 712 45.19 3.41 -2.57
CA LYS A 712 46.08 2.59 -1.76
C LYS A 712 47.04 1.86 -2.70
N PRO A 713 48.36 1.82 -2.47
CA PRO A 713 49.26 1.02 -3.28
C PRO A 713 49.00 -0.46 -3.07
N GLU A 714 48.82 -1.18 -4.16
CA GLU A 714 48.76 -2.64 -4.17
C GLU A 714 50.11 -3.19 -3.70
N GLY A 715 50.13 -3.76 -2.49
CA GLY A 715 51.28 -4.49 -1.97
C GLY A 715 51.36 -5.84 -2.66
N HIS A 716 52.36 -6.03 -3.49
CA HIS A 716 52.86 -7.34 -3.86
C HIS A 716 53.35 -8.04 -2.59
N GLY A 717 52.79 -9.19 -2.31
CA GLY A 717 53.23 -10.10 -1.27
C GLY A 717 53.34 -11.48 -1.85
N ASP A 718 54.58 -11.85 -2.15
CA ASP A 718 54.97 -13.21 -2.51
C ASP A 718 55.01 -14.13 -1.30
N ALA A 719 54.66 -15.37 -1.58
CA ALA A 719 55.13 -16.64 -1.02
C ALA A 719 55.09 -16.91 0.50
N GLY A 720 54.41 -18.03 0.82
CA GLY A 720 54.54 -18.82 2.03
C GLY A 720 53.31 -19.65 2.30
#